data_e7f9351c6dfc0681b4ea8797f8f94103
#
_entry.id   e7f9351c6dfc0681b4ea8797f8f94103
#
_cell.length_a   1.000
_cell.length_b   1.000
_cell.length_c   1.000
_cell.angle_alpha   90.00
_cell.angle_beta   90.00
_cell.angle_gamma   90.00
#
_symmetry.space_group_name_H-M   'P 1'
#
loop_
_entity.id
_entity.type
_entity.pdbx_description
1 polymer ?
#
loop_
_entity_poly.entity_id
_entity_poly.type
_entity_poly.pdbx_seq_one_letter_code
_entity_poly.pdbx_strand_id
1 'polypeptide(L)'
;MLEDYKNALKSGQRAYRACVARGQSPYLAVLDDILVNVNIVAQEPLGLVEIPAESIVGTKTSGRHTAFAPNFMPLLEPDTEFAGKWSNLCDAHLEEGIHTPIIAYEFLNKFYVQEGNKRVSVLKYFDAVRIAGTVTRLVPERNDSLENRIYYEFLDFYKLSKVNDVHFSRLGGYAKLQTLVCKASGESWTDDDRLSFSSFYTMFRQQFLALGGGGLNLTAGDAMLVYLSVYRYADACESTPSQMKQNLEKLWDEVKVLTEPQAVALSLEPKQGPGEPLLAKLNIFTKPSELKVVFLHEHNAENSAWVRAHDKGIEALQQAFPDRVFITRKENIEPEVDAEQVLEDVAHDNADVVFTSSARMHTACLKVAAQHPKTRILNCSLNAPHPLVRTYYPRMYEVTYLLGMLAGVMARTDRVGYVAANPVYGIPAAVNAYAQGLKTVRPDAKVVLRWACLPDPAHPLDFSDRPDVEIFYARDNREPEGTHRDYGLVRRMPDGSLQPLGLPVWRWDTFYIEIVRSIFDGAWDSDAAGARAVNYWWGMRSGAEEIDYSKDLPAGTLQLLDLMEKMLHEDDLRIFPEDLYAQGHVLHSPEAVVYSPKELMEMDWLDECVEGALPHYDELDVKTHVLMAINGLNTLKGFVK
;
A
#
# COMPACT_ATOMS: atom_id res chain seq x y z
N MET A 1 44.13 -1.91 -26.81
CA MET A 1 43.79 -1.53 -28.22
C MET A 1 43.00 -2.61 -28.96
N LEU A 2 43.57 -3.43 -29.85
CA LEU A 2 42.83 -4.46 -30.61
C LEU A 2 42.27 -5.58 -29.71
N GLU A 3 42.91 -5.84 -28.58
CA GLU A 3 42.50 -6.85 -27.60
C GLU A 3 41.22 -6.44 -26.87
N ASP A 4 41.09 -5.16 -26.48
CA ASP A 4 39.87 -4.60 -25.85
C ASP A 4 38.69 -4.66 -26.79
N TYR A 5 38.91 -4.32 -28.08
CA TYR A 5 37.86 -4.48 -29.09
C TYR A 5 37.41 -5.92 -29.24
N LYS A 6 38.37 -6.89 -29.26
CA LYS A 6 38.03 -8.32 -29.34
C LYS A 6 37.26 -8.81 -28.13
N ASN A 7 37.56 -8.30 -26.95
CA ASN A 7 36.85 -8.63 -25.72
C ASN A 7 35.41 -8.02 -25.74
N ALA A 8 35.29 -6.76 -26.16
CA ALA A 8 34.01 -6.11 -26.36
C ALA A 8 33.15 -6.85 -27.42
N LEU A 9 33.75 -7.27 -28.56
CA LEU A 9 33.09 -8.05 -29.58
C LEU A 9 32.58 -9.41 -29.05
N LYS A 10 33.39 -10.12 -28.26
CA LYS A 10 32.95 -11.37 -27.59
C LYS A 10 31.74 -11.13 -26.68
N SER A 11 31.77 -10.05 -25.93
CA SER A 11 30.65 -9.64 -25.06
C SER A 11 29.39 -9.34 -25.88
N GLY A 12 29.54 -8.58 -26.99
CA GLY A 12 28.46 -8.31 -27.93
C GLY A 12 27.84 -9.56 -28.53
N GLN A 13 28.69 -10.49 -29.02
CA GLN A 13 28.26 -11.77 -29.59
C GLN A 13 27.53 -12.65 -28.55
N ARG A 14 27.92 -12.63 -27.27
CA ARG A 14 27.20 -13.34 -26.20
C ARG A 14 25.82 -12.74 -25.98
N ALA A 15 25.72 -11.42 -25.90
CA ALA A 15 24.45 -10.71 -25.73
C ALA A 15 23.54 -10.97 -26.94
N TYR A 16 24.07 -10.90 -28.15
CA TYR A 16 23.35 -11.22 -29.38
C TYR A 16 22.72 -12.64 -29.33
N ARG A 17 23.51 -13.65 -29.01
CA ARG A 17 23.03 -15.05 -28.94
C ARG A 17 21.99 -15.23 -27.86
N ALA A 18 22.15 -14.58 -26.71
CA ALA A 18 21.19 -14.63 -25.61
C ALA A 18 19.83 -14.03 -25.99
N CYS A 19 19.81 -12.92 -26.74
CA CYS A 19 18.59 -12.33 -27.26
C CYS A 19 17.90 -13.22 -28.31
N VAL A 20 18.64 -13.74 -29.25
CA VAL A 20 18.12 -14.67 -30.26
C VAL A 20 17.50 -15.92 -29.61
N ALA A 21 18.14 -16.48 -28.59
CA ALA A 21 17.63 -17.65 -27.87
C ALA A 21 16.31 -17.36 -27.11
N ARG A 22 16.05 -16.09 -26.79
CA ARG A 22 14.80 -15.62 -26.13
C ARG A 22 13.75 -15.11 -27.14
N GLY A 23 14.01 -15.16 -28.44
CA GLY A 23 13.13 -14.59 -29.45
C GLY A 23 13.06 -13.07 -29.46
N GLN A 24 14.06 -12.38 -28.88
CA GLN A 24 14.16 -10.94 -28.81
C GLN A 24 15.06 -10.37 -29.89
N SER A 25 14.87 -9.08 -30.25
CA SER A 25 15.78 -8.40 -31.18
C SER A 25 17.21 -8.41 -30.62
N PRO A 26 18.21 -8.86 -31.38
CA PRO A 26 19.60 -8.93 -30.94
C PRO A 26 20.36 -7.62 -31.14
N TYR A 27 19.71 -6.55 -31.56
CA TYR A 27 20.29 -5.25 -31.88
C TYR A 27 19.76 -4.16 -30.93
N LEU A 28 20.36 -2.95 -31.01
CA LEU A 28 19.87 -1.78 -30.29
C LEU A 28 18.43 -1.46 -30.68
N ALA A 29 17.62 -1.10 -29.70
CA ALA A 29 16.30 -0.56 -29.94
C ALA A 29 16.39 0.79 -30.68
N VAL A 30 15.47 1.03 -31.61
CA VAL A 30 15.40 2.25 -32.42
C VAL A 30 14.22 3.07 -31.97
N LEU A 31 14.47 4.30 -31.50
CA LEU A 31 13.42 5.16 -31.00
C LEU A 31 12.41 5.55 -32.09
N ASP A 32 12.89 5.85 -33.31
CA ASP A 32 12.00 6.23 -34.42
C ASP A 32 11.00 5.11 -34.75
N ASP A 33 11.39 3.83 -34.62
CA ASP A 33 10.49 2.70 -34.83
C ASP A 33 9.45 2.59 -33.71
N ILE A 34 9.85 2.92 -32.46
CA ILE A 34 8.95 2.94 -31.29
C ILE A 34 7.92 4.05 -31.44
N LEU A 35 8.31 5.21 -31.97
CA LEU A 35 7.46 6.39 -32.08
C LEU A 35 6.48 6.37 -33.26
N VAL A 36 6.52 5.38 -34.14
CA VAL A 36 5.65 5.34 -35.34
C VAL A 36 4.17 5.53 -35.03
N ASN A 37 3.69 5.01 -33.89
CA ASN A 37 2.29 5.09 -33.48
C ASN A 37 2.11 5.87 -32.17
N VAL A 38 3.08 6.70 -31.78
CA VAL A 38 3.03 7.48 -30.53
C VAL A 38 2.91 8.96 -30.85
N ASN A 39 1.87 9.60 -30.31
CA ASN A 39 1.73 11.05 -30.38
C ASN A 39 2.61 11.71 -29.31
N ILE A 40 3.55 12.59 -29.72
CA ILE A 40 4.41 13.36 -28.82
C ILE A 40 3.79 14.74 -28.63
N VAL A 41 3.37 15.04 -27.42
CA VAL A 41 2.69 16.30 -27.07
C VAL A 41 3.66 17.43 -26.69
N ALA A 42 4.87 17.09 -26.25
CA ALA A 42 5.91 18.07 -25.92
C ALA A 42 7.32 17.52 -26.14
N GLN A 43 8.26 18.44 -26.41
CA GLN A 43 9.70 18.17 -26.44
C GLN A 43 10.38 19.15 -25.48
N GLU A 44 10.97 18.65 -24.42
CA GLU A 44 11.55 19.44 -23.35
C GLU A 44 13.08 19.29 -23.34
N PRO A 45 13.85 20.36 -23.57
CA PRO A 45 15.31 20.30 -23.43
C PRO A 45 15.67 20.20 -21.94
N LEU A 46 16.30 19.10 -21.54
CA LEU A 46 16.81 18.91 -20.18
C LEU A 46 18.22 19.50 -20.00
N GLY A 47 18.90 19.87 -21.10
CA GLY A 47 20.28 20.34 -21.07
C GLY A 47 21.29 19.20 -20.82
N LEU A 48 22.39 19.51 -20.14
CA LEU A 48 23.42 18.54 -19.77
C LEU A 48 22.95 17.73 -18.57
N VAL A 49 22.88 16.41 -18.72
CA VAL A 49 22.39 15.46 -17.72
C VAL A 49 23.40 14.31 -17.57
N GLU A 50 23.66 13.89 -16.35
CA GLU A 50 24.38 12.66 -16.05
C GLU A 50 23.43 11.46 -16.15
N ILE A 51 23.44 10.78 -17.29
CA ILE A 51 22.51 9.68 -17.61
C ILE A 51 23.04 8.39 -16.98
N PRO A 52 22.23 7.63 -16.20
CA PRO A 52 22.59 6.28 -15.78
C PRO A 52 22.88 5.40 -17.00
N ALA A 53 24.06 4.81 -17.06
CA ALA A 53 24.50 4.05 -18.24
C ALA A 53 23.54 2.90 -18.61
N GLU A 54 22.90 2.29 -17.61
CA GLU A 54 21.89 1.24 -17.80
C GLU A 54 20.60 1.73 -18.47
N SER A 55 20.21 2.98 -18.21
CA SER A 55 19.02 3.60 -18.81
C SER A 55 19.21 3.96 -20.29
N ILE A 56 20.44 3.89 -20.81
CA ILE A 56 20.73 4.05 -22.25
C ILE A 56 20.50 2.70 -22.92
N VAL A 57 19.36 2.57 -23.62
CA VAL A 57 18.85 1.27 -24.12
C VAL A 57 18.88 1.17 -25.66
N GLY A 58 19.09 2.27 -26.37
CA GLY A 58 18.98 2.25 -27.83
C GLY A 58 19.56 3.48 -28.52
N THR A 59 19.26 3.57 -29.79
CA THR A 59 19.66 4.67 -30.68
C THR A 59 18.43 5.38 -31.25
N LYS A 60 18.57 6.67 -31.63
CA LYS A 60 17.47 7.45 -32.21
C LYS A 60 17.03 6.90 -33.54
N THR A 61 17.99 6.59 -34.43
CA THR A 61 17.74 6.20 -35.82
C THR A 61 18.30 4.81 -36.12
N SER A 62 17.76 4.14 -37.16
CA SER A 62 18.14 2.80 -37.59
C SER A 62 19.52 2.69 -38.27
N GLY A 63 20.15 3.81 -38.61
CA GLY A 63 21.32 3.83 -39.48
C GLY A 63 22.54 2.99 -39.07
N ARG A 64 22.71 2.67 -37.79
CA ARG A 64 23.82 1.85 -37.28
C ARG A 64 23.43 0.94 -36.12
N HIS A 65 22.14 0.71 -35.90
CA HIS A 65 21.67 -0.09 -34.77
C HIS A 65 22.20 -1.54 -34.81
N THR A 66 22.42 -2.11 -36.02
CA THR A 66 22.96 -3.47 -36.24
C THR A 66 24.45 -3.59 -35.96
N ALA A 67 25.18 -2.47 -35.80
CA ALA A 67 26.59 -2.50 -35.44
C ALA A 67 26.85 -2.85 -33.97
N PHE A 68 25.80 -2.85 -33.16
CA PHE A 68 25.86 -3.09 -31.72
C PHE A 68 24.82 -4.11 -31.25
N ALA A 69 25.20 -4.90 -30.26
CA ALA A 69 24.26 -5.70 -29.47
C ALA A 69 23.48 -4.81 -28.48
N PRO A 70 22.40 -5.32 -27.85
CA PRO A 70 21.58 -4.53 -26.91
C PRO A 70 22.36 -3.95 -25.71
N ASN A 71 23.49 -4.54 -25.35
CA ASN A 71 24.42 -4.03 -24.33
C ASN A 71 25.39 -2.96 -24.84
N PHE A 72 25.17 -2.43 -26.06
CA PHE A 72 26.05 -1.50 -26.78
C PHE A 72 27.43 -2.06 -27.16
N MET A 73 27.71 -3.32 -26.92
CA MET A 73 28.98 -3.92 -27.39
C MET A 73 28.97 -4.15 -28.90
N PRO A 74 30.13 -3.99 -29.56
CA PRO A 74 30.24 -4.11 -31.03
C PRO A 74 29.92 -5.53 -31.54
N LEU A 75 29.41 -5.58 -32.78
CA LEU A 75 29.15 -6.83 -33.51
C LEU A 75 29.93 -6.96 -34.82
N LEU A 76 30.64 -5.89 -35.24
CA LEU A 76 31.41 -5.84 -36.48
C LEU A 76 32.80 -6.48 -36.30
N GLU A 77 33.34 -7.04 -37.37
CA GLU A 77 34.65 -7.69 -37.34
C GLU A 77 35.80 -6.70 -37.08
N PRO A 78 36.95 -7.20 -36.54
CA PRO A 78 38.08 -6.36 -36.09
C PRO A 78 38.82 -5.63 -37.21
N ASP A 79 38.67 -6.02 -38.46
CA ASP A 79 39.33 -5.43 -39.64
C ASP A 79 38.55 -4.24 -40.24
N THR A 80 37.45 -3.85 -39.62
CA THR A 80 36.60 -2.74 -40.09
C THR A 80 37.10 -1.36 -39.63
N GLU A 81 36.78 -0.33 -40.43
CA GLU A 81 36.97 1.07 -40.02
C GLU A 81 36.26 1.39 -38.67
N PHE A 82 35.17 0.72 -38.43
CA PHE A 82 34.42 0.83 -37.18
C PHE A 82 35.27 0.40 -35.99
N ALA A 83 35.95 -0.75 -36.09
CA ALA A 83 36.80 -1.28 -35.04
C ALA A 83 38.01 -0.36 -34.76
N GLY A 84 38.62 0.19 -35.82
CA GLY A 84 39.71 1.16 -35.71
C GLY A 84 39.25 2.42 -34.93
N LYS A 85 38.11 2.99 -35.30
CA LYS A 85 37.56 4.18 -34.60
C LYS A 85 37.15 3.86 -33.17
N TRP A 86 36.66 2.67 -32.87
CA TRP A 86 36.31 2.24 -31.53
C TRP A 86 37.56 2.08 -30.65
N SER A 87 38.62 1.45 -31.22
CA SER A 87 39.89 1.25 -30.53
C SER A 87 40.58 2.59 -30.19
N ASN A 88 40.62 3.52 -31.15
CA ASN A 88 41.17 4.86 -30.90
C ASN A 88 40.42 5.60 -29.80
N LEU A 89 39.10 5.42 -29.71
CA LEU A 89 38.29 6.03 -28.65
C LEU A 89 38.54 5.36 -27.29
N CYS A 90 38.83 4.06 -27.29
CA CYS A 90 39.24 3.31 -26.10
C CYS A 90 40.57 3.82 -25.56
N ASP A 91 41.55 4.04 -26.46
CA ASP A 91 42.87 4.58 -26.06
C ASP A 91 42.74 6.02 -25.51
N ALA A 92 41.97 6.88 -26.16
CA ALA A 92 41.69 8.23 -25.69
C ALA A 92 41.00 8.21 -24.29
N HIS A 93 40.10 7.23 -24.07
CA HIS A 93 39.48 7.08 -22.74
C HIS A 93 40.49 6.72 -21.65
N LEU A 94 41.44 5.84 -21.95
CA LEU A 94 42.50 5.42 -21.02
C LEU A 94 43.51 6.52 -20.75
N GLU A 95 43.79 7.39 -21.73
CA GLU A 95 44.78 8.47 -21.61
C GLU A 95 44.19 9.74 -20.96
N GLU A 96 43.05 10.20 -21.42
CA GLU A 96 42.52 11.51 -21.07
C GLU A 96 41.05 11.46 -20.53
N GLY A 97 40.37 10.33 -20.72
CA GLY A 97 38.94 10.21 -20.48
C GLY A 97 38.07 10.71 -21.65
N ILE A 98 36.84 10.28 -21.71
CA ILE A 98 35.85 10.76 -22.69
C ILE A 98 35.01 11.85 -22.03
N HIS A 99 35.29 13.12 -22.34
CA HIS A 99 34.60 14.29 -21.77
C HIS A 99 33.50 14.87 -22.67
N THR A 100 33.47 14.53 -23.95
CA THR A 100 32.47 15.04 -24.89
C THR A 100 31.11 14.41 -24.61
N PRO A 101 30.08 15.19 -24.20
CA PRO A 101 28.75 14.66 -23.96
C PRO A 101 28.14 13.96 -25.18
N ILE A 102 27.33 12.94 -24.98
CA ILE A 102 26.49 12.36 -26.02
C ILE A 102 25.29 13.25 -26.29
N ILE A 103 24.62 13.07 -27.44
CA ILE A 103 23.30 13.66 -27.69
C ILE A 103 22.28 12.52 -27.64
N ALA A 104 21.26 12.67 -26.79
CA ALA A 104 20.27 11.63 -26.56
C ALA A 104 18.84 12.20 -26.42
N TYR A 105 17.88 11.34 -26.69
CA TYR A 105 16.47 11.56 -26.38
C TYR A 105 16.04 10.71 -25.20
N GLU A 106 15.27 11.28 -24.30
CA GLU A 106 14.59 10.54 -23.23
C GLU A 106 13.14 10.30 -23.65
N PHE A 107 12.71 9.04 -23.54
CA PHE A 107 11.33 8.61 -23.76
C PHE A 107 10.97 7.51 -22.75
N LEU A 108 9.93 7.76 -21.92
CA LEU A 108 9.47 6.84 -20.88
C LEU A 108 10.62 6.36 -19.95
N ASN A 109 11.45 7.32 -19.48
CA ASN A 109 12.61 7.08 -18.61
C ASN A 109 13.73 6.21 -19.24
N LYS A 110 13.71 6.00 -20.54
CA LYS A 110 14.74 5.32 -21.33
C LYS A 110 15.43 6.31 -22.25
N PHE A 111 16.72 6.14 -22.45
CA PHE A 111 17.53 7.06 -23.24
C PHE A 111 17.98 6.40 -24.53
N TYR A 112 17.86 7.16 -25.64
CA TYR A 112 18.18 6.73 -26.98
C TYR A 112 19.18 7.69 -27.61
N VAL A 113 20.35 7.18 -27.98
CA VAL A 113 21.47 7.96 -28.44
C VAL A 113 21.27 8.44 -29.88
N GLN A 114 21.29 9.73 -30.12
CA GLN A 114 21.35 10.30 -31.46
C GLN A 114 22.79 10.37 -31.96
N GLU A 115 23.71 10.86 -31.11
CA GLU A 115 25.10 10.97 -31.41
C GLU A 115 25.96 10.48 -30.27
N GLY A 116 26.94 9.60 -30.58
CA GLY A 116 27.89 9.11 -29.60
C GLY A 116 27.75 7.61 -29.28
N ASN A 117 27.08 6.78 -30.09
CA ASN A 117 26.92 5.34 -29.85
C ASN A 117 28.25 4.62 -29.52
N LYS A 118 29.37 4.99 -30.19
CA LYS A 118 30.70 4.42 -29.89
C LYS A 118 31.22 4.89 -28.53
N ARG A 119 30.95 6.17 -28.16
CA ARG A 119 31.31 6.70 -26.81
C ARG A 119 30.59 5.91 -25.74
N VAL A 120 29.28 5.69 -25.90
CA VAL A 120 28.49 4.86 -24.99
C VAL A 120 29.04 3.43 -24.93
N SER A 121 29.41 2.85 -26.10
CA SER A 121 29.97 1.50 -26.16
C SER A 121 31.28 1.38 -25.36
N VAL A 122 32.20 2.32 -25.53
CA VAL A 122 33.49 2.32 -24.79
C VAL A 122 33.25 2.56 -23.31
N LEU A 123 32.44 3.55 -22.95
CA LEU A 123 32.16 3.85 -21.55
C LEU A 123 31.48 2.68 -20.83
N LYS A 124 30.51 1.99 -21.48
CA LYS A 124 29.91 0.77 -20.93
C LYS A 124 30.88 -0.41 -20.86
N TYR A 125 31.85 -0.51 -21.75
CA TYR A 125 32.89 -1.53 -21.69
C TYR A 125 33.81 -1.36 -20.46
N PHE A 126 34.01 -0.10 -19.99
CA PHE A 126 34.73 0.22 -18.76
C PHE A 126 33.80 0.41 -17.55
N ASP A 127 32.61 -0.16 -17.59
CA ASP A 127 31.66 -0.17 -16.48
C ASP A 127 31.28 1.24 -15.96
N ALA A 128 31.22 2.23 -16.86
CA ALA A 128 30.78 3.56 -16.47
C ALA A 128 29.39 3.53 -15.83
N VAL A 129 29.23 4.12 -14.66
CA VAL A 129 27.97 4.20 -13.94
C VAL A 129 27.05 5.26 -14.55
N ARG A 130 27.62 6.40 -14.97
CA ARG A 130 26.90 7.52 -15.58
C ARG A 130 27.64 8.01 -16.83
N ILE A 131 26.89 8.55 -17.77
CA ILE A 131 27.40 9.10 -19.04
C ILE A 131 26.81 10.49 -19.24
N ALA A 132 27.67 11.51 -19.38
CA ALA A 132 27.23 12.87 -19.65
C ALA A 132 26.57 12.98 -21.01
N GLY A 133 25.38 13.58 -21.07
CA GLY A 133 24.63 13.75 -22.32
C GLY A 133 23.79 15.02 -22.34
N THR A 134 23.70 15.65 -23.53
CA THR A 134 22.69 16.68 -23.79
C THR A 134 21.41 15.97 -24.19
N VAL A 135 20.36 16.15 -23.39
CA VAL A 135 19.12 15.35 -23.49
C VAL A 135 17.93 16.21 -23.87
N THR A 136 17.11 15.71 -24.79
CA THR A 136 15.76 16.21 -25.06
C THR A 136 14.74 15.14 -24.64
N ARG A 137 13.80 15.50 -23.76
CA ARG A 137 12.68 14.66 -23.32
C ARG A 137 11.55 14.70 -24.32
N LEU A 138 11.03 13.53 -24.71
CA LEU A 138 9.85 13.39 -25.53
C LEU A 138 8.68 12.95 -24.64
N VAL A 139 7.70 13.84 -24.50
CA VAL A 139 6.51 13.56 -23.67
C VAL A 139 5.42 12.97 -24.56
N PRO A 140 5.04 11.68 -24.37
CA PRO A 140 3.94 11.08 -25.11
C PRO A 140 2.59 11.61 -24.64
N GLU A 141 1.56 11.48 -25.46
CA GLU A 141 0.18 11.72 -25.05
C GLU A 141 -0.23 10.79 -23.90
N ARG A 142 -1.06 11.28 -22.96
CA ARG A 142 -1.59 10.47 -21.85
C ARG A 142 -2.47 9.34 -22.38
N ASN A 143 -2.28 8.13 -21.88
CA ASN A 143 -3.12 6.98 -22.14
C ASN A 143 -3.21 6.08 -20.90
N ASP A 144 -4.07 5.05 -20.93
CA ASP A 144 -4.36 4.18 -19.79
C ASP A 144 -3.33 3.07 -19.57
N SER A 145 -2.26 2.99 -20.36
CA SER A 145 -1.20 2.01 -20.14
C SER A 145 -0.46 2.28 -18.83
N LEU A 146 -0.15 1.22 -18.10
CA LEU A 146 0.54 1.33 -16.81
C LEU A 146 1.87 2.10 -16.94
N GLU A 147 2.66 1.83 -17.97
CA GLU A 147 3.95 2.50 -18.21
C GLU A 147 3.77 4.01 -18.43
N ASN A 148 2.76 4.44 -19.20
CA ASN A 148 2.47 5.85 -19.45
C ASN A 148 1.98 6.55 -18.17
N ARG A 149 1.08 5.91 -17.40
CA ARG A 149 0.59 6.46 -16.14
C ARG A 149 1.71 6.65 -15.11
N ILE A 150 2.58 5.66 -14.94
CA ILE A 150 3.76 5.78 -14.06
C ILE A 150 4.71 6.88 -14.55
N TYR A 151 4.88 7.02 -15.87
CA TYR A 151 5.71 8.07 -16.44
C TYR A 151 5.16 9.48 -16.14
N TYR A 152 3.85 9.66 -16.15
CA TYR A 152 3.27 10.95 -15.78
C TYR A 152 3.41 11.25 -14.29
N GLU A 153 3.32 10.25 -13.39
CA GLU A 153 3.69 10.44 -11.99
C GLU A 153 5.17 10.84 -11.84
N PHE A 154 6.06 10.24 -12.64
CA PHE A 154 7.46 10.64 -12.68
C PHE A 154 7.63 12.10 -13.12
N LEU A 155 6.93 12.56 -14.16
CA LEU A 155 7.03 13.95 -14.63
C LEU A 155 6.61 14.93 -13.54
N ASP A 156 5.53 14.64 -12.81
CA ASP A 156 5.08 15.48 -11.70
C ASP A 156 6.07 15.48 -10.54
N PHE A 157 6.59 14.32 -10.16
CA PHE A 157 7.67 14.21 -9.18
C PHE A 157 8.95 14.95 -9.61
N TYR A 158 9.34 14.82 -10.87
CA TYR A 158 10.52 15.50 -11.42
C TYR A 158 10.40 17.03 -11.38
N LYS A 159 9.20 17.59 -11.57
CA LYS A 159 8.98 19.04 -11.42
C LYS A 159 9.37 19.53 -10.03
N LEU A 160 9.07 18.75 -8.99
CA LEU A 160 9.34 19.08 -7.59
C LEU A 160 10.77 18.76 -7.18
N SER A 161 11.23 17.55 -7.50
CA SER A 161 12.49 17.00 -6.97
C SER A 161 13.70 17.25 -7.87
N LYS A 162 13.51 17.37 -9.19
CA LYS A 162 14.58 17.34 -10.21
C LYS A 162 15.41 16.03 -10.19
N VAL A 163 14.94 14.99 -9.50
CA VAL A 163 15.57 13.67 -9.49
C VAL A 163 15.07 12.87 -10.70
N ASN A 164 15.98 12.29 -11.47
CA ASN A 164 15.67 11.60 -12.72
C ASN A 164 16.18 10.17 -12.82
N ASP A 165 16.69 9.61 -11.73
CA ASP A 165 17.34 8.30 -11.70
C ASP A 165 16.61 7.26 -10.82
N VAL A 166 15.53 7.65 -10.16
CA VAL A 166 14.66 6.73 -9.43
C VAL A 166 13.42 6.38 -10.25
N HIS A 167 13.15 5.09 -10.41
CA HIS A 167 12.03 4.59 -11.18
C HIS A 167 11.26 3.53 -10.41
N PHE A 168 9.95 3.50 -10.63
CA PHE A 168 9.02 2.54 -10.01
C PHE A 168 8.34 1.69 -11.10
N SER A 169 7.98 0.47 -10.75
CA SER A 169 7.21 -0.43 -11.62
C SER A 169 5.70 -0.36 -11.35
N ARG A 170 5.28 0.41 -10.33
CA ARG A 170 3.90 0.51 -9.85
C ARG A 170 3.46 1.95 -9.68
N LEU A 171 2.15 2.18 -9.81
CA LEU A 171 1.54 3.48 -9.53
C LEU A 171 1.66 3.83 -8.04
N GLY A 172 1.69 5.13 -7.73
CA GLY A 172 1.79 5.67 -6.38
C GLY A 172 3.21 5.65 -5.78
N GLY A 173 4.20 5.09 -6.49
CA GLY A 173 5.57 5.00 -6.00
C GLY A 173 6.21 6.36 -5.70
N TYR A 174 6.01 7.33 -6.58
CA TYR A 174 6.57 8.68 -6.41
C TYR A 174 5.92 9.45 -5.26
N ALA A 175 4.60 9.35 -5.10
CA ALA A 175 3.89 9.97 -3.98
C ALA A 175 4.31 9.34 -2.64
N LYS A 176 4.42 8.01 -2.60
CA LYS A 176 4.92 7.30 -1.42
C LYS A 176 6.36 7.69 -1.08
N LEU A 177 7.24 7.82 -2.09
CA LEU A 177 8.60 8.30 -1.88
C LEU A 177 8.61 9.69 -1.24
N GLN A 178 7.85 10.64 -1.78
CA GLN A 178 7.73 12.00 -1.25
C GLN A 178 7.41 11.99 0.25
N THR A 179 6.42 11.18 0.66
CA THR A 179 6.04 11.02 2.07
C THR A 179 7.16 10.40 2.90
N LEU A 180 7.81 9.34 2.42
CA LEU A 180 8.85 8.62 3.17
C LEU A 180 10.13 9.43 3.36
N VAL A 181 10.41 10.40 2.47
CA VAL A 181 11.53 11.35 2.65
C VAL A 181 11.10 12.62 3.42
N CYS A 182 9.94 12.58 4.08
CA CYS A 182 9.40 13.65 4.90
C CYS A 182 9.16 14.97 4.14
N LYS A 183 8.71 14.88 2.88
CA LYS A 183 8.28 16.03 2.07
C LYS A 183 6.77 16.09 1.98
N ALA A 184 6.21 17.28 2.16
CA ALA A 184 4.78 17.50 1.97
C ALA A 184 4.38 17.32 0.49
N SER A 185 3.11 17.06 0.25
CA SER A 185 2.57 17.00 -1.11
C SER A 185 2.80 18.36 -1.80
N GLY A 186 3.36 18.34 -3.01
CA GLY A 186 3.68 19.55 -3.77
C GLY A 186 4.92 20.34 -3.28
N GLU A 187 5.61 19.91 -2.24
CA GLU A 187 6.82 20.55 -1.76
C GLU A 187 8.00 20.33 -2.72
N SER A 188 8.64 21.42 -3.11
CA SER A 188 9.84 21.37 -3.95
C SER A 188 11.09 21.04 -3.12
N TRP A 189 11.95 20.20 -3.69
CA TRP A 189 13.19 19.79 -3.06
C TRP A 189 14.29 20.87 -3.21
N THR A 190 15.01 21.09 -2.14
CA THR A 190 16.22 21.94 -2.14
C THR A 190 17.41 21.20 -2.81
N ASP A 191 18.50 21.90 -3.06
CA ASP A 191 19.72 21.28 -3.58
C ASP A 191 20.31 20.27 -2.57
N ASP A 192 20.22 20.57 -1.28
CA ASP A 192 20.68 19.68 -0.20
C ASP A 192 19.82 18.41 -0.13
N ASP A 193 18.50 18.52 -0.29
CA ASP A 193 17.60 17.35 -0.36
C ASP A 193 17.99 16.43 -1.52
N ARG A 194 18.23 17.02 -2.70
CA ARG A 194 18.65 16.28 -3.89
C ARG A 194 19.98 15.58 -3.71
N LEU A 195 20.96 16.27 -3.13
CA LEU A 195 22.29 15.73 -2.88
C LEU A 195 22.23 14.57 -1.88
N SER A 196 21.52 14.76 -0.77
CA SER A 196 21.34 13.74 0.27
C SER A 196 20.62 12.50 -0.29
N PHE A 197 19.53 12.70 -1.04
CA PHE A 197 18.78 11.62 -1.66
C PHE A 197 19.62 10.87 -2.71
N SER A 198 20.32 11.59 -3.57
CA SER A 198 21.16 10.97 -4.62
C SER A 198 22.27 10.11 -4.01
N SER A 199 22.87 10.57 -2.92
CA SER A 199 23.89 9.81 -2.17
C SER A 199 23.28 8.54 -1.56
N PHE A 200 22.17 8.68 -0.84
CA PHE A 200 21.42 7.56 -0.25
C PHE A 200 20.99 6.55 -1.31
N TYR A 201 20.32 6.99 -2.38
CA TYR A 201 19.81 6.10 -3.41
C TYR A 201 20.92 5.35 -4.15
N THR A 202 22.04 6.04 -4.42
CA THR A 202 23.21 5.39 -5.05
C THR A 202 23.76 4.27 -4.16
N MET A 203 23.92 4.52 -2.87
CA MET A 203 24.38 3.52 -1.91
C MET A 203 23.37 2.36 -1.78
N PHE A 204 22.09 2.68 -1.63
CA PHE A 204 21.03 1.68 -1.55
C PHE A 204 21.02 0.76 -2.78
N ARG A 205 21.04 1.35 -3.98
CA ARG A 205 21.02 0.63 -5.23
C ARG A 205 22.21 -0.31 -5.40
N GLN A 206 23.41 0.11 -4.96
CA GLN A 206 24.59 -0.75 -4.95
C GLN A 206 24.38 -2.00 -4.07
N GLN A 207 23.83 -1.84 -2.87
CA GLN A 207 23.55 -2.97 -1.97
C GLN A 207 22.45 -3.88 -2.53
N PHE A 208 21.39 -3.29 -3.10
CA PHE A 208 20.32 -4.03 -3.77
C PHE A 208 20.85 -4.92 -4.91
N LEU A 209 21.70 -4.37 -5.78
CA LEU A 209 22.33 -5.13 -6.87
C LEU A 209 23.30 -6.20 -6.36
N ALA A 210 24.08 -5.91 -5.30
CA ALA A 210 24.98 -6.86 -4.67
C ALA A 210 24.26 -8.09 -4.07
N LEU A 211 22.99 -7.92 -3.64
CA LEU A 211 22.13 -9.01 -3.16
C LEU A 211 21.40 -9.75 -4.28
N GLY A 212 21.66 -9.42 -5.53
CA GLY A 212 21.04 -10.07 -6.69
C GLY A 212 19.74 -9.41 -7.16
N GLY A 213 19.45 -8.17 -6.73
CA GLY A 213 18.25 -7.44 -7.10
C GLY A 213 18.09 -7.19 -8.60
N GLY A 214 19.20 -7.13 -9.36
CA GLY A 214 19.14 -7.01 -10.82
C GLY A 214 18.53 -8.22 -11.54
N GLY A 215 18.37 -9.36 -10.87
CA GLY A 215 17.66 -10.54 -11.39
C GLY A 215 16.18 -10.58 -11.05
N LEU A 216 15.69 -9.62 -10.25
CA LEU A 216 14.29 -9.54 -9.83
C LEU A 216 13.48 -8.71 -10.84
N ASN A 217 12.20 -9.04 -11.00
CA ASN A 217 11.28 -8.28 -11.87
C ASN A 217 10.69 -7.08 -11.11
N LEU A 218 11.56 -6.23 -10.55
CA LEU A 218 11.21 -4.99 -9.86
C LEU A 218 12.37 -3.99 -9.95
N THR A 219 12.09 -2.73 -9.70
CA THR A 219 13.11 -1.67 -9.71
C THR A 219 13.79 -1.53 -8.34
N ALA A 220 14.98 -0.94 -8.31
CA ALA A 220 15.61 -0.55 -7.05
C ALA A 220 14.77 0.47 -6.26
N GLY A 221 13.99 1.31 -6.97
CA GLY A 221 13.01 2.21 -6.35
C GLY A 221 11.93 1.46 -5.58
N ASP A 222 11.34 0.41 -6.17
CA ASP A 222 10.33 -0.41 -5.47
C ASP A 222 10.89 -1.04 -4.19
N ALA A 223 12.09 -1.60 -4.26
CA ALA A 223 12.78 -2.17 -3.10
C ALA A 223 13.11 -1.10 -2.04
N MET A 224 13.49 0.10 -2.49
CA MET A 224 13.76 1.23 -1.60
C MET A 224 12.51 1.66 -0.82
N LEU A 225 11.32 1.64 -1.44
CA LEU A 225 10.07 1.95 -0.72
C LEU A 225 9.79 0.94 0.41
N VAL A 226 10.12 -0.34 0.22
CA VAL A 226 10.04 -1.34 1.30
C VAL A 226 11.03 -0.99 2.41
N TYR A 227 12.27 -0.71 2.05
CA TYR A 227 13.31 -0.35 3.00
C TYR A 227 12.92 0.89 3.83
N LEU A 228 12.48 1.97 3.17
CA LEU A 228 12.08 3.22 3.83
C LEU A 228 10.75 3.11 4.61
N SER A 229 9.92 2.12 4.34
CA SER A 229 8.73 1.85 5.16
C SER A 229 9.08 1.25 6.52
N VAL A 230 10.28 0.69 6.67
CA VAL A 230 10.78 0.08 7.90
C VAL A 230 11.83 0.97 8.57
N TYR A 231 12.76 1.54 7.81
CA TYR A 231 13.85 2.39 8.33
C TYR A 231 13.60 3.85 7.93
N ARG A 232 13.59 4.76 8.90
CA ARG A 232 13.37 6.20 8.63
C ARG A 232 14.43 6.74 7.67
N TYR A 233 14.03 7.62 6.78
CA TYR A 233 14.93 8.19 5.77
C TYR A 233 16.17 8.88 6.40
N ALA A 234 15.99 9.62 7.50
CA ALA A 234 17.11 10.26 8.20
C ALA A 234 18.16 9.23 8.68
N ASP A 235 17.70 8.15 9.35
CA ASP A 235 18.57 7.08 9.85
C ASP A 235 19.23 6.31 8.68
N ALA A 236 18.51 6.16 7.59
CA ALA A 236 18.99 5.50 6.38
C ALA A 236 20.10 6.31 5.68
N CYS A 237 20.03 7.64 5.69
CA CYS A 237 21.08 8.52 5.16
C CYS A 237 22.37 8.45 5.97
N GLU A 238 22.30 8.22 7.28
CA GLU A 238 23.45 8.10 8.18
C GLU A 238 24.04 6.68 8.21
N SER A 239 23.35 5.70 7.62
CA SER A 239 23.77 4.30 7.63
C SER A 239 25.04 4.09 6.81
N THR A 240 25.95 3.25 7.31
CA THR A 240 27.08 2.75 6.51
C THR A 240 26.62 1.75 5.45
N PRO A 241 27.39 1.54 4.35
CA PRO A 241 27.04 0.53 3.35
C PRO A 241 26.83 -0.88 3.94
N SER A 242 27.59 -1.24 4.96
CA SER A 242 27.48 -2.53 5.64
C SER A 242 26.19 -2.66 6.44
N GLN A 243 25.81 -1.62 7.18
CA GLN A 243 24.54 -1.57 7.92
C GLN A 243 23.35 -1.63 6.96
N MET A 244 23.38 -0.82 5.89
CA MET A 244 22.34 -0.81 4.87
C MET A 244 22.18 -2.20 4.24
N LYS A 245 23.30 -2.88 3.92
CA LYS A 245 23.28 -4.24 3.39
C LYS A 245 22.62 -5.22 4.37
N GLN A 246 23.04 -5.21 5.64
CA GLN A 246 22.46 -6.08 6.68
C GLN A 246 20.95 -5.82 6.87
N ASN A 247 20.53 -4.57 6.88
CA ASN A 247 19.15 -4.19 6.98
C ASN A 247 18.33 -4.66 5.76
N LEU A 248 18.90 -4.53 4.55
CA LEU A 248 18.27 -4.99 3.33
C LEU A 248 18.22 -6.54 3.25
N GLU A 249 19.24 -7.25 3.76
CA GLU A 249 19.23 -8.70 3.90
C GLU A 249 18.07 -9.20 4.77
N LYS A 250 17.77 -8.50 5.88
CA LYS A 250 16.62 -8.81 6.74
C LYS A 250 15.28 -8.65 6.01
N LEU A 251 15.18 -7.70 5.08
CA LEU A 251 13.99 -7.41 4.30
C LEU A 251 13.98 -8.08 2.91
N TRP A 252 14.98 -8.95 2.64
CA TRP A 252 15.16 -9.48 1.29
C TRP A 252 14.00 -10.35 0.81
N ASP A 253 13.36 -11.06 1.72
CA ASP A 253 12.19 -11.86 1.39
C ASP A 253 10.97 -10.98 1.07
N GLU A 254 10.80 -9.84 1.74
CA GLU A 254 9.77 -8.86 1.42
C GLU A 254 10.01 -8.21 0.05
N VAL A 255 11.26 -7.90 -0.26
CA VAL A 255 11.64 -7.38 -1.58
C VAL A 255 11.32 -8.40 -2.67
N LYS A 256 11.61 -9.69 -2.45
CA LYS A 256 11.24 -10.76 -3.40
C LYS A 256 9.74 -10.91 -3.58
N VAL A 257 8.95 -10.74 -2.53
CA VAL A 257 7.47 -10.80 -2.60
C VAL A 257 6.90 -9.78 -3.58
N LEU A 258 7.54 -8.63 -3.76
CA LEU A 258 7.13 -7.66 -4.77
C LEU A 258 7.27 -8.18 -6.21
N THR A 259 8.07 -9.21 -6.47
CA THR A 259 8.23 -9.78 -7.83
C THR A 259 7.06 -10.65 -8.26
N GLU A 260 6.29 -11.16 -7.32
CA GLU A 260 5.11 -11.98 -7.58
C GLU A 260 3.84 -11.12 -7.48
N PRO A 261 2.79 -11.37 -8.28
CA PRO A 261 1.50 -10.73 -8.03
C PRO A 261 1.07 -11.14 -6.63
N GLN A 262 1.03 -10.17 -5.72
CA GLN A 262 0.75 -10.42 -4.32
C GLN A 262 -0.67 -10.95 -4.16
N ALA A 263 -0.80 -12.23 -3.90
CA ALA A 263 -1.97 -12.77 -3.24
C ALA A 263 -1.88 -12.38 -1.76
N VAL A 264 -2.48 -11.25 -1.39
CA VAL A 264 -2.81 -10.99 0.02
C VAL A 264 -3.84 -12.04 0.40
N ALA A 265 -3.52 -12.92 1.33
CA ALA A 265 -4.53 -13.83 1.86
C ALA A 265 -5.46 -13.01 2.76
N LEU A 266 -6.67 -12.79 2.28
CA LEU A 266 -7.78 -12.32 3.11
C LEU A 266 -8.37 -13.54 3.80
N SER A 267 -8.21 -13.61 5.12
CA SER A 267 -8.93 -14.57 5.94
C SER A 267 -10.27 -13.96 6.31
N LEU A 268 -11.35 -14.47 5.72
CA LEU A 268 -12.71 -13.94 5.92
C LEU A 268 -13.43 -14.59 7.10
N GLU A 269 -12.93 -15.74 7.54
CA GLU A 269 -13.46 -16.51 8.67
C GLU A 269 -12.30 -17.20 9.41
N PRO A 270 -12.50 -17.49 10.71
CA PRO A 270 -11.60 -18.38 11.43
C PRO A 270 -11.56 -19.74 10.72
N LYS A 271 -10.38 -20.24 10.43
CA LYS A 271 -10.27 -21.60 9.91
C LYS A 271 -10.68 -22.58 11.02
N GLN A 272 -11.83 -23.21 10.87
CA GLN A 272 -12.14 -24.44 11.59
C GLN A 272 -11.11 -25.47 11.12
N GLY A 273 -10.29 -25.96 12.07
CA GLY A 273 -9.16 -26.82 11.76
C GLY A 273 -9.53 -27.93 10.78
N PRO A 274 -8.80 -28.12 9.67
CA PRO A 274 -8.94 -29.33 8.90
C PRO A 274 -8.58 -30.50 9.81
N GLY A 275 -9.32 -31.57 9.69
CA GLY A 275 -8.87 -32.83 10.27
C GLY A 275 -7.39 -33.03 9.92
N GLU A 276 -6.54 -33.08 10.93
CA GLU A 276 -5.07 -33.02 10.83
C GLU A 276 -4.54 -33.83 9.64
N PRO A 277 -3.78 -33.24 8.70
CA PRO A 277 -3.01 -34.05 7.78
C PRO A 277 -2.13 -35.00 8.61
N LEU A 278 -2.09 -36.28 8.24
CA LEU A 278 -1.31 -37.29 8.95
C LEU A 278 0.17 -36.89 9.20
N LEU A 279 0.72 -36.00 8.39
CA LEU A 279 2.07 -35.42 8.55
C LEU A 279 2.17 -34.34 9.64
N ALA A 280 1.08 -33.66 10.00
CA ALA A 280 1.08 -32.69 11.09
C ALA A 280 1.16 -33.34 12.47
N LYS A 281 0.75 -34.63 12.58
CA LYS A 281 0.91 -35.43 13.82
C LYS A 281 2.36 -35.74 14.17
N LEU A 282 3.29 -35.61 13.23
CA LEU A 282 4.72 -35.83 13.45
C LEU A 282 5.46 -34.62 14.05
N ASN A 283 4.83 -33.42 14.06
CA ASN A 283 5.43 -32.18 14.58
C ASN A 283 4.94 -31.82 16.00
N ILE A 284 4.68 -32.78 16.86
CA ILE A 284 4.22 -32.61 18.26
C ILE A 284 5.21 -31.75 19.08
N PHE A 285 6.48 -31.68 18.69
CA PHE A 285 7.55 -30.99 19.43
C PHE A 285 7.63 -29.47 19.13
N THR A 286 6.81 -28.91 18.23
CA THR A 286 6.88 -27.50 17.82
C THR A 286 5.68 -26.65 18.28
N LYS A 287 4.62 -27.29 18.84
CA LYS A 287 3.46 -26.56 19.33
C LYS A 287 3.76 -25.97 20.71
N PRO A 288 3.57 -24.66 20.94
CA PRO A 288 3.79 -24.06 22.24
C PRO A 288 2.77 -24.59 23.25
N SER A 289 3.22 -24.85 24.48
CA SER A 289 2.34 -25.23 25.61
C SER A 289 1.69 -23.98 26.24
N GLU A 290 2.43 -22.89 26.25
CA GLU A 290 2.09 -21.61 26.86
C GLU A 290 2.47 -20.48 25.92
N LEU A 291 1.80 -19.32 26.03
CA LEU A 291 2.09 -18.12 25.27
C LEU A 291 2.11 -16.89 26.17
N LYS A 292 3.11 -16.04 26.00
CA LYS A 292 3.15 -14.68 26.52
C LYS A 292 2.55 -13.75 25.49
N VAL A 293 1.39 -13.18 25.81
CA VAL A 293 0.63 -12.31 24.91
C VAL A 293 0.65 -10.88 25.45
N VAL A 294 1.08 -9.93 24.63
CA VAL A 294 1.16 -8.53 25.02
C VAL A 294 0.19 -7.71 24.17
N PHE A 295 -0.56 -6.82 24.82
CA PHE A 295 -1.45 -5.86 24.18
C PHE A 295 -0.91 -4.46 24.38
N LEU A 296 -0.82 -3.70 23.27
CA LEU A 296 -0.33 -2.33 23.25
C LEU A 296 -1.45 -1.40 22.77
N HIS A 297 -1.77 -0.39 23.58
CA HIS A 297 -2.83 0.57 23.34
C HIS A 297 -2.29 2.00 23.30
N GLU A 298 -2.78 2.80 22.33
CA GLU A 298 -2.48 4.23 22.22
C GLU A 298 -3.10 5.03 23.38
N HIS A 299 -4.27 4.61 23.83
CA HIS A 299 -5.01 5.22 24.95
C HIS A 299 -5.21 4.19 26.07
N ASN A 300 -5.89 4.59 27.13
CA ASN A 300 -6.32 3.69 28.21
C ASN A 300 -7.84 3.46 28.18
N ALA A 301 -8.29 2.46 28.96
CA ALA A 301 -9.70 2.11 29.04
C ALA A 301 -10.59 3.19 29.70
N GLU A 302 -10.03 4.09 30.49
CA GLU A 302 -10.80 5.18 31.12
C GLU A 302 -11.23 6.22 30.08
N ASN A 303 -10.36 6.50 29.10
CA ASN A 303 -10.52 7.57 28.13
C ASN A 303 -11.00 7.11 26.75
N SER A 304 -10.98 5.79 26.46
CA SER A 304 -11.28 5.25 25.13
C SER A 304 -12.28 4.11 25.16
N ALA A 305 -13.42 4.28 24.50
CA ALA A 305 -14.39 3.22 24.29
C ALA A 305 -13.80 2.10 23.40
N TRP A 306 -12.91 2.47 22.48
CA TRP A 306 -12.15 1.54 21.65
C TRP A 306 -11.30 0.59 22.51
N VAL A 307 -10.51 1.13 23.44
CA VAL A 307 -9.68 0.32 24.34
C VAL A 307 -10.55 -0.53 25.27
N ARG A 308 -11.66 0.02 25.81
CA ARG A 308 -12.61 -0.79 26.60
C ARG A 308 -13.18 -1.97 25.85
N ALA A 309 -13.44 -1.82 24.54
CA ALA A 309 -13.92 -2.94 23.72
C ALA A 309 -12.83 -4.01 23.55
N HIS A 310 -11.58 -3.60 23.33
CA HIS A 310 -10.43 -4.51 23.30
C HIS A 310 -10.23 -5.22 24.63
N ASP A 311 -10.35 -4.53 25.76
CA ASP A 311 -10.19 -5.10 27.10
C ASP A 311 -11.19 -6.22 27.39
N LYS A 312 -12.45 -6.06 26.96
CA LYS A 312 -13.43 -7.15 27.05
C LYS A 312 -12.98 -8.40 26.28
N GLY A 313 -12.40 -8.20 25.11
CA GLY A 313 -11.82 -9.30 24.30
C GLY A 313 -10.62 -9.95 24.99
N ILE A 314 -9.78 -9.14 25.64
CA ILE A 314 -8.60 -9.61 26.39
C ILE A 314 -9.04 -10.44 27.60
N GLU A 315 -10.06 -10.00 28.33
CA GLU A 315 -10.63 -10.73 29.46
C GLU A 315 -11.20 -12.09 29.01
N ALA A 316 -11.91 -12.12 27.88
CA ALA A 316 -12.43 -13.37 27.31
C ALA A 316 -11.29 -14.29 26.85
N LEU A 317 -10.21 -13.78 26.27
CA LEU A 317 -9.02 -14.56 25.94
C LEU A 317 -8.40 -15.21 27.18
N GLN A 318 -8.27 -14.46 28.28
CA GLN A 318 -7.74 -14.99 29.54
C GLN A 318 -8.63 -16.10 30.11
N GLN A 319 -9.95 -15.95 29.97
CA GLN A 319 -10.91 -16.98 30.40
C GLN A 319 -10.88 -18.23 29.52
N ALA A 320 -10.65 -18.06 28.22
CA ALA A 320 -10.58 -19.18 27.28
C ALA A 320 -9.30 -20.04 27.48
N PHE A 321 -8.21 -19.44 27.93
CA PHE A 321 -6.92 -20.12 28.13
C PHE A 321 -6.25 -19.77 29.48
N PRO A 322 -6.89 -20.06 30.63
CA PRO A 322 -6.50 -19.53 31.95
C PRO A 322 -5.08 -19.91 32.37
N ASP A 323 -4.62 -21.11 32.02
CA ASP A 323 -3.33 -21.66 32.43
C ASP A 323 -2.29 -21.70 31.32
N ARG A 324 -2.63 -21.17 30.13
CA ARG A 324 -1.79 -21.27 28.92
C ARG A 324 -1.43 -19.93 28.31
N VAL A 325 -2.16 -18.88 28.64
CA VAL A 325 -1.93 -17.54 28.11
C VAL A 325 -1.63 -16.57 29.25
N PHE A 326 -0.44 -15.95 29.21
CA PHE A 326 0.01 -14.96 30.17
C PHE A 326 -0.06 -13.59 29.54
N ILE A 327 -0.99 -12.75 29.99
CA ILE A 327 -1.31 -11.48 29.36
C ILE A 327 -0.62 -10.31 30.06
N THR A 328 0.00 -9.43 29.27
CA THR A 328 0.48 -8.12 29.70
C THR A 328 -0.20 -7.03 28.87
N ARG A 329 -0.63 -5.93 29.52
CA ARG A 329 -1.20 -4.76 28.86
C ARG A 329 -0.26 -3.58 29.07
N LYS A 330 -0.06 -2.78 28.02
CA LYS A 330 0.63 -1.47 28.08
C LYS A 330 -0.25 -0.44 27.38
N GLU A 331 -0.51 0.66 28.04
CA GLU A 331 -1.44 1.70 27.63
C GLU A 331 -0.75 3.06 27.52
N ASN A 332 -1.43 4.03 26.90
CA ASN A 332 -0.95 5.41 26.72
C ASN A 332 0.39 5.48 25.97
N ILE A 333 0.50 4.67 24.90
CA ILE A 333 1.71 4.61 24.06
C ILE A 333 1.53 5.57 22.90
N GLU A 334 2.35 6.64 22.81
CA GLU A 334 2.34 7.51 21.66
C GLU A 334 2.96 6.80 20.45
N PRO A 335 2.18 6.57 19.35
CA PRO A 335 2.61 5.68 18.26
C PRO A 335 3.92 6.09 17.57
N GLU A 336 4.14 7.39 17.37
CA GLU A 336 5.31 7.90 16.66
C GLU A 336 6.54 8.11 17.58
N VAL A 337 6.36 8.07 18.89
CA VAL A 337 7.41 8.37 19.89
C VAL A 337 7.84 7.14 20.65
N ASP A 338 6.87 6.43 21.25
CA ASP A 338 7.14 5.39 22.24
C ASP A 338 7.02 3.97 21.69
N ALA A 339 6.19 3.77 20.62
CA ALA A 339 5.79 2.44 20.20
C ALA A 339 6.97 1.55 19.78
N GLU A 340 7.98 2.10 19.13
CA GLU A 340 9.15 1.32 18.70
C GLU A 340 9.91 0.77 19.91
N GLN A 341 10.22 1.63 20.90
CA GLN A 341 10.95 1.22 22.11
C GLN A 341 10.14 0.23 22.95
N VAL A 342 8.83 0.47 23.11
CA VAL A 342 7.96 -0.43 23.89
C VAL A 342 7.86 -1.82 23.22
N LEU A 343 7.78 -1.85 21.89
CA LEU A 343 7.77 -3.10 21.11
C LEU A 343 9.11 -3.85 21.23
N GLU A 344 10.24 -3.13 21.15
CA GLU A 344 11.57 -3.71 21.38
C GLU A 344 11.67 -4.32 22.76
N ASP A 345 11.26 -3.61 23.81
CA ASP A 345 11.32 -4.08 25.19
C ASP A 345 10.51 -5.38 25.37
N VAL A 346 9.27 -5.44 24.84
CA VAL A 346 8.44 -6.63 24.98
C VAL A 346 8.95 -7.82 24.15
N ALA A 347 9.55 -7.56 22.99
CA ALA A 347 10.18 -8.60 22.19
C ALA A 347 11.44 -9.16 22.88
N HIS A 348 12.23 -8.30 23.52
CA HIS A 348 13.37 -8.68 24.35
C HIS A 348 12.95 -9.52 25.57
N ASP A 349 11.79 -9.22 26.16
CA ASP A 349 11.19 -10.00 27.26
C ASP A 349 10.58 -11.34 26.80
N ASN A 350 10.83 -11.72 25.56
CA ASN A 350 10.35 -12.94 24.90
C ASN A 350 8.82 -13.04 24.87
N ALA A 351 8.16 -11.98 24.42
CA ALA A 351 6.76 -12.05 24.05
C ALA A 351 6.59 -12.97 22.82
N ASP A 352 5.64 -13.92 22.90
CA ASP A 352 5.34 -14.83 21.80
C ASP A 352 4.40 -14.18 20.77
N VAL A 353 3.46 -13.35 21.26
CA VAL A 353 2.44 -12.67 20.45
C VAL A 353 2.25 -11.25 20.96
N VAL A 354 2.25 -10.28 20.05
CA VAL A 354 1.96 -8.88 20.36
C VAL A 354 0.80 -8.40 19.50
N PHE A 355 -0.24 -7.88 20.13
CA PHE A 355 -1.36 -7.21 19.50
C PHE A 355 -1.24 -5.70 19.73
N THR A 356 -1.29 -4.90 18.66
CA THR A 356 -1.40 -3.44 18.76
C THR A 356 -2.78 -3.00 18.30
N SER A 357 -3.46 -2.14 19.05
CA SER A 357 -4.83 -1.71 18.78
C SER A 357 -4.94 -0.42 17.95
N SER A 358 -3.81 0.16 17.55
CA SER A 358 -3.78 1.37 16.70
C SER A 358 -3.04 1.09 15.39
N ALA A 359 -3.66 1.45 14.27
CA ALA A 359 -3.03 1.39 12.94
C ALA A 359 -1.76 2.25 12.86
N ARG A 360 -1.67 3.34 13.61
CA ARG A 360 -0.52 4.25 13.66
C ARG A 360 0.77 3.56 14.16
N MET A 361 0.64 2.48 14.95
CA MET A 361 1.80 1.69 15.41
C MET A 361 2.39 0.77 14.33
N HIS A 362 1.79 0.69 13.13
CA HIS A 362 2.18 -0.28 12.11
C HIS A 362 3.66 -0.19 11.70
N THR A 363 4.20 1.02 11.53
CA THR A 363 5.61 1.23 11.16
C THR A 363 6.56 0.70 12.24
N ALA A 364 6.25 0.94 13.52
CA ALA A 364 7.01 0.39 14.65
C ALA A 364 6.92 -1.15 14.68
N CYS A 365 5.73 -1.71 14.43
CA CYS A 365 5.54 -3.16 14.32
C CYS A 365 6.44 -3.78 13.24
N LEU A 366 6.55 -3.16 12.06
CA LEU A 366 7.40 -3.64 10.97
C LEU A 366 8.88 -3.66 11.35
N LYS A 367 9.37 -2.59 11.97
CA LYS A 367 10.78 -2.48 12.39
C LYS A 367 11.15 -3.57 13.38
N VAL A 368 10.34 -3.73 14.42
CA VAL A 368 10.61 -4.69 15.49
C VAL A 368 10.41 -6.13 15.00
N ALA A 369 9.41 -6.40 14.17
CA ALA A 369 9.22 -7.73 13.56
C ALA A 369 10.41 -8.16 12.70
N ALA A 370 11.04 -7.21 11.97
CA ALA A 370 12.24 -7.48 11.18
C ALA A 370 13.46 -7.89 12.04
N GLN A 371 13.53 -7.39 13.28
CA GLN A 371 14.64 -7.66 14.21
C GLN A 371 14.35 -8.89 15.09
N HIS A 372 13.06 -9.14 15.41
CA HIS A 372 12.59 -10.20 16.29
C HIS A 372 11.62 -11.18 15.56
N PRO A 373 12.09 -11.95 14.57
CA PRO A 373 11.22 -12.78 13.72
C PRO A 373 10.51 -13.93 14.48
N LYS A 374 10.86 -14.17 15.74
CA LYS A 374 10.19 -15.16 16.59
C LYS A 374 8.94 -14.61 17.28
N THR A 375 8.86 -13.29 17.46
CA THR A 375 7.70 -12.62 18.04
C THR A 375 6.66 -12.39 16.96
N ARG A 376 5.45 -12.92 17.14
CA ARG A 376 4.33 -12.74 16.21
C ARG A 376 3.65 -11.41 16.49
N ILE A 377 3.74 -10.48 15.57
CA ILE A 377 3.15 -9.15 15.73
C ILE A 377 1.91 -9.00 14.84
N LEU A 378 0.81 -8.55 15.47
CA LEU A 378 -0.45 -8.26 14.81
C LEU A 378 -0.82 -6.79 15.04
N ASN A 379 -1.22 -6.11 13.97
CA ASN A 379 -1.63 -4.72 14.04
C ASN A 379 -3.12 -4.57 13.65
N CYS A 380 -3.86 -3.82 14.44
CA CYS A 380 -5.27 -3.52 14.16
C CYS A 380 -5.38 -2.49 13.03
N SER A 381 -5.34 -2.98 11.79
CA SER A 381 -5.47 -2.19 10.57
C SER A 381 -5.95 -3.05 9.41
N LEU A 382 -6.35 -2.40 8.32
CA LEU A 382 -6.65 -3.06 7.03
C LEU A 382 -5.57 -2.71 6.01
N ASN A 383 -5.24 -3.68 5.18
CA ASN A 383 -4.42 -3.53 3.98
C ASN A 383 -3.07 -2.82 4.15
N ALA A 384 -2.34 -3.21 5.18
CA ALA A 384 -0.91 -2.98 5.22
C ALA A 384 -0.20 -4.34 5.04
N PRO A 385 -0.30 -4.98 3.86
CA PRO A 385 0.19 -6.35 3.67
C PRO A 385 1.70 -6.37 3.81
N HIS A 386 2.17 -6.96 4.88
CA HIS A 386 3.57 -7.20 5.12
C HIS A 386 3.77 -8.60 5.72
N PRO A 387 4.69 -9.42 5.19
CA PRO A 387 4.82 -10.81 5.65
C PRO A 387 5.24 -10.94 7.12
N LEU A 388 5.87 -9.91 7.70
CA LEU A 388 6.31 -9.92 9.09
C LEU A 388 5.21 -9.52 10.09
N VAL A 389 4.19 -8.77 9.65
CA VAL A 389 3.11 -8.27 10.51
C VAL A 389 1.78 -8.66 9.90
N ARG A 390 0.96 -9.40 10.63
CA ARG A 390 -0.41 -9.67 10.22
C ARG A 390 -1.33 -8.56 10.69
N THR A 391 -2.40 -8.32 9.94
CA THR A 391 -3.40 -7.33 10.33
C THR A 391 -4.72 -7.98 10.67
N TYR A 392 -5.52 -7.33 11.51
CA TYR A 392 -6.86 -7.77 11.89
C TYR A 392 -7.79 -6.58 12.02
N TYR A 393 -8.98 -6.69 11.42
CA TYR A 393 -10.01 -5.66 11.48
C TYR A 393 -11.39 -6.23 11.15
N PRO A 394 -12.48 -5.72 11.74
CA PRO A 394 -13.83 -6.18 11.44
C PRO A 394 -14.34 -5.69 10.07
N ARG A 395 -15.24 -6.45 9.44
CA ARG A 395 -15.89 -6.13 8.16
C ARG A 395 -17.09 -5.23 8.35
N MET A 396 -16.88 -3.97 8.67
CA MET A 396 -17.93 -3.01 9.05
C MET A 396 -19.09 -2.87 8.07
N TYR A 397 -18.92 -3.19 6.81
CA TYR A 397 -19.98 -2.99 5.81
C TYR A 397 -21.22 -3.87 6.04
N GLU A 398 -21.11 -5.04 6.67
CA GLU A 398 -22.25 -5.90 7.00
C GLU A 398 -23.15 -5.25 8.05
N VAL A 399 -22.56 -4.80 9.14
CA VAL A 399 -23.25 -4.08 10.22
C VAL A 399 -23.84 -2.76 9.73
N THR A 400 -23.07 -1.98 8.94
CA THR A 400 -23.58 -0.69 8.47
C THR A 400 -24.74 -0.82 7.48
N TYR A 401 -24.82 -1.91 6.71
CA TYR A 401 -25.99 -2.20 5.89
C TYR A 401 -27.26 -2.33 6.74
N LEU A 402 -27.23 -3.12 7.82
CA LEU A 402 -28.37 -3.30 8.73
C LEU A 402 -28.73 -2.00 9.44
N LEU A 403 -27.72 -1.21 9.86
CA LEU A 403 -27.94 0.10 10.45
C LEU A 403 -28.55 1.10 9.46
N GLY A 404 -28.19 1.01 8.18
CA GLY A 404 -28.82 1.78 7.10
C GLY A 404 -30.30 1.42 6.91
N MET A 405 -30.64 0.13 6.95
CA MET A 405 -32.03 -0.33 6.94
C MET A 405 -32.79 0.20 8.17
N LEU A 406 -32.22 0.06 9.35
CA LEU A 406 -32.82 0.56 10.59
C LEU A 406 -33.05 2.08 10.52
N ALA A 407 -32.07 2.82 10.01
CA ALA A 407 -32.21 4.27 9.81
C ALA A 407 -33.38 4.58 8.88
N GLY A 408 -33.50 3.88 7.74
CA GLY A 408 -34.57 4.08 6.77
C GLY A 408 -35.97 3.76 7.31
N VAL A 409 -36.11 2.67 8.09
CA VAL A 409 -37.37 2.30 8.73
C VAL A 409 -37.78 3.32 9.78
N MET A 410 -36.82 3.83 10.55
CA MET A 410 -37.08 4.68 11.70
C MET A 410 -37.14 6.18 11.35
N ALA A 411 -36.57 6.63 10.24
CA ALA A 411 -36.53 8.04 9.86
C ALA A 411 -37.91 8.56 9.44
N ARG A 412 -38.20 9.82 9.81
CA ARG A 412 -39.41 10.55 9.38
C ARG A 412 -39.11 11.48 8.20
N THR A 413 -37.85 11.77 7.98
CA THR A 413 -37.33 12.60 6.89
C THR A 413 -36.71 11.73 5.79
N ASP A 414 -36.49 12.30 4.62
CA ASP A 414 -35.85 11.60 3.49
C ASP A 414 -34.32 11.68 3.52
N ARG A 415 -33.76 12.16 4.66
CA ARG A 415 -32.32 12.24 4.87
C ARG A 415 -31.90 11.61 6.19
N VAL A 416 -30.87 10.78 6.12
CA VAL A 416 -30.19 10.21 7.27
C VAL A 416 -28.71 10.59 7.23
N GLY A 417 -28.08 10.71 8.38
CA GLY A 417 -26.68 11.11 8.47
C GLY A 417 -25.73 9.91 8.57
N TYR A 418 -24.49 10.10 8.11
CA TYR A 418 -23.40 9.19 8.36
C TYR A 418 -22.12 9.99 8.67
N VAL A 419 -21.51 9.75 9.81
CA VAL A 419 -20.20 10.30 10.19
C VAL A 419 -19.14 9.22 9.96
N ALA A 420 -18.28 9.43 8.97
CA ALA A 420 -17.12 8.58 8.71
C ALA A 420 -15.87 9.10 9.42
N ALA A 421 -14.99 8.21 9.86
CA ALA A 421 -13.76 8.59 10.55
C ALA A 421 -12.72 9.16 9.59
N ASN A 422 -12.06 8.27 8.86
CA ASN A 422 -10.96 8.56 7.96
C ASN A 422 -11.20 7.84 6.63
N PRO A 423 -10.75 8.39 5.49
CA PRO A 423 -10.94 7.77 4.18
C PRO A 423 -9.91 6.66 3.92
N VAL A 424 -9.97 5.62 4.74
CA VAL A 424 -9.10 4.44 4.67
C VAL A 424 -9.84 3.25 4.03
N TYR A 425 -9.10 2.22 3.69
CA TYR A 425 -9.66 0.98 3.14
C TYR A 425 -10.86 0.45 3.95
N GLY A 426 -11.88 -0.01 3.27
CA GLY A 426 -13.12 -0.53 3.84
C GLY A 426 -14.14 0.52 4.28
N ILE A 427 -13.75 1.79 4.49
CA ILE A 427 -14.70 2.83 4.93
C ILE A 427 -15.69 3.23 3.83
N PRO A 428 -15.31 3.46 2.57
CA PRO A 428 -16.30 3.71 1.51
C PRO A 428 -17.27 2.54 1.33
N ALA A 429 -16.81 1.29 1.44
CA ALA A 429 -17.70 0.14 1.41
C ALA A 429 -18.72 0.17 2.56
N ALA A 430 -18.32 0.58 3.76
CA ALA A 430 -19.23 0.73 4.90
C ALA A 430 -20.26 1.85 4.67
N VAL A 431 -19.84 3.01 4.11
CA VAL A 431 -20.76 4.10 3.74
C VAL A 431 -21.75 3.65 2.66
N ASN A 432 -21.26 2.98 1.62
CA ASN A 432 -22.09 2.50 0.52
C ASN A 432 -23.03 1.38 0.97
N ALA A 433 -22.60 0.49 1.86
CA ALA A 433 -23.47 -0.54 2.44
C ALA A 433 -24.60 0.08 3.29
N TYR A 434 -24.29 1.12 4.07
CA TYR A 434 -25.33 1.89 4.77
C TYR A 434 -26.32 2.52 3.80
N ALA A 435 -25.84 3.07 2.68
CA ALA A 435 -26.69 3.61 1.62
C ALA A 435 -27.55 2.52 0.97
N GLN A 436 -27.01 1.33 0.68
CA GLN A 436 -27.79 0.21 0.15
C GLN A 436 -28.84 -0.29 1.13
N GLY A 437 -28.50 -0.38 2.43
CA GLY A 437 -29.46 -0.72 3.48
C GLY A 437 -30.60 0.29 3.56
N LEU A 438 -30.30 1.59 3.48
CA LEU A 438 -31.29 2.66 3.41
C LEU A 438 -32.22 2.50 2.19
N LYS A 439 -31.64 2.32 0.99
CA LYS A 439 -32.36 2.18 -0.27
C LYS A 439 -33.26 0.94 -0.29
N THR A 440 -32.89 -0.13 0.40
CA THR A 440 -33.69 -1.37 0.49
C THR A 440 -35.07 -1.10 1.11
N VAL A 441 -35.17 -0.19 2.05
CA VAL A 441 -36.43 0.13 2.76
C VAL A 441 -37.00 1.49 2.37
N ARG A 442 -36.22 2.39 1.83
CA ARG A 442 -36.59 3.75 1.41
C ARG A 442 -35.80 4.20 0.20
N PRO A 443 -36.18 3.80 -1.03
CA PRO A 443 -35.37 3.98 -2.25
C PRO A 443 -35.03 5.43 -2.59
N ASP A 444 -35.87 6.40 -2.24
CA ASP A 444 -35.69 7.82 -2.58
C ASP A 444 -34.90 8.61 -1.51
N ALA A 445 -34.56 7.98 -0.39
CA ALA A 445 -33.84 8.65 0.70
C ALA A 445 -32.36 8.86 0.37
N LYS A 446 -31.77 9.85 1.02
CA LYS A 446 -30.36 10.24 0.85
C LYS A 446 -29.57 10.09 2.14
N VAL A 447 -28.28 9.79 2.00
CA VAL A 447 -27.32 9.76 3.10
C VAL A 447 -26.52 11.06 3.09
N VAL A 448 -26.55 11.82 4.16
CA VAL A 448 -25.69 13.01 4.33
C VAL A 448 -24.38 12.57 5.00
N LEU A 449 -23.29 12.55 4.24
CA LEU A 449 -21.98 12.11 4.70
C LEU A 449 -21.18 13.27 5.26
N ARG A 450 -20.54 13.04 6.41
CA ARG A 450 -19.52 13.92 7.01
C ARG A 450 -18.27 13.12 7.38
N TRP A 451 -17.13 13.80 7.35
CA TRP A 451 -15.84 13.21 7.71
C TRP A 451 -15.32 13.85 9.00
N ALA A 452 -15.04 13.02 10.00
CA ALA A 452 -14.51 13.48 11.28
C ALA A 452 -13.05 13.96 11.21
N CYS A 453 -12.31 13.52 10.18
CA CYS A 453 -10.93 13.93 9.92
C CYS A 453 -10.80 15.32 9.28
N LEU A 454 -11.90 15.96 8.87
CA LEU A 454 -11.86 17.30 8.31
C LEU A 454 -11.94 18.35 9.42
N PRO A 455 -11.03 19.34 9.46
CA PRO A 455 -11.02 20.40 10.46
C PRO A 455 -12.07 21.47 10.11
N ASP A 456 -13.35 21.12 10.09
CA ASP A 456 -14.43 22.10 9.85
C ASP A 456 -15.27 22.30 11.10
N PRO A 457 -15.00 23.36 11.89
CA PRO A 457 -15.78 23.69 13.08
C PRO A 457 -17.20 24.18 12.76
N ALA A 458 -17.51 24.51 11.50
CA ALA A 458 -18.84 24.98 11.09
C ALA A 458 -19.85 23.84 10.90
N HIS A 459 -19.38 22.58 10.82
CA HIS A 459 -20.23 21.41 10.63
C HIS A 459 -20.09 20.43 11.79
N PRO A 460 -20.94 20.57 12.84
CA PRO A 460 -20.93 19.67 13.98
C PRO A 460 -21.24 18.23 13.54
N LEU A 461 -20.54 17.25 14.12
CA LEU A 461 -20.68 15.82 13.80
C LEU A 461 -22.03 15.24 14.24
N ASP A 462 -22.80 15.97 15.07
CA ASP A 462 -24.12 15.58 15.54
C ASP A 462 -25.27 16.05 14.62
N PHE A 463 -24.99 16.67 13.48
CA PHE A 463 -25.95 17.24 12.52
C PHE A 463 -26.92 18.28 13.12
N SER A 464 -26.55 18.98 14.20
CA SER A 464 -27.42 20.01 14.83
C SER A 464 -27.71 21.18 13.87
N ASP A 465 -26.89 21.44 12.86
CA ASP A 465 -27.06 22.41 11.78
C ASP A 465 -27.99 21.91 10.65
N ARG A 466 -28.38 20.63 10.65
CA ARG A 466 -29.21 19.98 9.62
C ARG A 466 -30.50 19.45 10.26
N PRO A 467 -31.54 20.27 10.37
CA PRO A 467 -32.82 19.86 10.96
C PRO A 467 -33.54 18.78 10.17
N ASP A 468 -33.20 18.59 8.89
CA ASP A 468 -33.68 17.53 8.02
C ASP A 468 -33.00 16.17 8.26
N VAL A 469 -31.99 16.09 9.12
CA VAL A 469 -31.31 14.86 9.53
C VAL A 469 -31.57 14.62 11.03
N GLU A 470 -32.59 13.80 11.34
CA GLU A 470 -32.94 13.42 12.73
C GLU A 470 -32.23 12.13 13.18
N ILE A 471 -31.91 11.22 12.24
CA ILE A 471 -31.25 9.95 12.51
C ILE A 471 -29.90 9.95 11.78
N PHE A 472 -28.86 9.56 12.50
CA PHE A 472 -27.53 9.48 11.92
C PHE A 472 -26.69 8.39 12.59
N TYR A 473 -25.75 7.84 11.83
CA TYR A 473 -24.71 6.98 12.34
C TYR A 473 -23.53 7.85 12.81
N ALA A 474 -23.23 7.78 14.08
CA ALA A 474 -22.08 8.42 14.69
C ALA A 474 -21.06 7.36 15.06
N ARG A 475 -19.85 7.49 14.56
CA ARG A 475 -18.72 6.65 14.98
C ARG A 475 -18.02 7.33 16.14
N ASP A 476 -17.55 6.53 17.11
CA ASP A 476 -16.71 7.01 18.21
C ASP A 476 -15.34 7.44 17.65
N ASN A 477 -15.23 8.71 17.31
CA ASN A 477 -14.01 9.33 16.80
C ASN A 477 -13.51 10.44 17.73
N ARG A 478 -14.23 10.74 18.78
CA ARG A 478 -13.78 11.61 19.86
C ARG A 478 -13.23 10.73 20.96
N GLU A 479 -12.13 11.15 21.55
CA GLU A 479 -11.77 10.71 22.89
C GLU A 479 -12.99 10.98 23.77
N PRO A 480 -13.63 9.97 24.36
CA PRO A 480 -14.85 10.21 25.11
C PRO A 480 -14.49 10.99 26.37
N GLU A 481 -14.77 12.27 26.37
CA GLU A 481 -14.94 13.02 27.60
C GLU A 481 -16.24 12.54 28.24
N GLY A 482 -16.18 11.43 28.97
CA GLY A 482 -17.33 10.96 29.75
C GLY A 482 -17.85 9.57 29.33
N THR A 483 -18.74 9.04 30.17
CA THR A 483 -19.32 7.70 30.13
C THR A 483 -20.46 7.54 29.11
N HIS A 484 -20.65 8.46 28.17
CA HIS A 484 -21.78 8.45 27.24
C HIS A 484 -21.44 7.66 25.97
N ARG A 485 -22.35 6.79 25.56
CA ARG A 485 -22.33 5.99 24.34
C ARG A 485 -22.73 6.87 23.14
N ASP A 486 -21.84 7.73 22.66
CA ASP A 486 -22.11 8.67 21.57
C ASP A 486 -21.79 8.08 20.19
N TYR A 487 -21.81 6.75 20.04
CA TYR A 487 -21.54 6.07 18.77
C TYR A 487 -22.66 5.09 18.42
N GLY A 488 -22.70 4.69 17.16
CA GLY A 488 -23.75 3.85 16.60
C GLY A 488 -24.85 4.67 15.93
N LEU A 489 -25.98 4.04 15.65
CA LEU A 489 -27.14 4.71 15.07
C LEU A 489 -27.95 5.38 16.17
N VAL A 490 -28.11 6.67 16.06
CA VAL A 490 -28.80 7.51 17.05
C VAL A 490 -29.89 8.34 16.41
N ARG A 491 -30.91 8.68 17.19
CA ARG A 491 -31.93 9.68 16.86
C ARG A 491 -31.73 10.91 17.74
N ARG A 492 -31.69 12.09 17.12
CA ARG A 492 -31.73 13.36 17.84
C ARG A 492 -33.17 13.67 18.26
N MET A 493 -33.36 13.84 19.54
CA MET A 493 -34.63 14.20 20.16
C MET A 493 -34.86 15.71 20.12
N PRO A 494 -36.14 16.20 20.27
CA PRO A 494 -36.45 17.63 20.27
C PRO A 494 -35.74 18.43 21.36
N ASP A 495 -35.34 17.78 22.44
CA ASP A 495 -34.60 18.39 23.57
C ASP A 495 -33.08 18.43 23.33
N GLY A 496 -32.62 17.92 22.16
CA GLY A 496 -31.21 17.83 21.78
C GLY A 496 -30.49 16.57 22.28
N SER A 497 -31.15 15.73 23.08
CA SER A 497 -30.57 14.45 23.52
C SER A 497 -30.50 13.46 22.37
N LEU A 498 -29.58 12.48 22.48
CA LEU A 498 -29.43 11.42 21.52
C LEU A 498 -30.00 10.11 22.06
N GLN A 499 -30.97 9.52 21.32
CA GLN A 499 -31.56 8.22 21.63
C GLN A 499 -30.83 7.15 20.79
N PRO A 500 -30.15 6.17 21.41
CA PRO A 500 -29.54 5.06 20.66
C PRO A 500 -30.61 4.16 20.04
N LEU A 501 -30.44 3.79 18.77
CA LEU A 501 -31.29 2.87 18.04
C LEU A 501 -30.61 1.52 17.81
N GLY A 502 -29.31 1.53 17.48
CA GLY A 502 -28.52 0.33 17.26
C GLY A 502 -27.03 0.63 17.40
N LEU A 503 -26.33 -0.22 18.12
CA LEU A 503 -24.93 -0.05 18.46
C LEU A 503 -24.12 -1.19 17.83
N PRO A 504 -23.16 -0.93 16.95
CA PRO A 504 -22.24 -1.96 16.49
C PRO A 504 -21.36 -2.43 17.66
N VAL A 505 -21.22 -3.72 17.80
CA VAL A 505 -20.40 -4.35 18.84
C VAL A 505 -19.28 -5.13 18.18
N TRP A 506 -18.05 -4.72 18.43
CA TRP A 506 -16.86 -5.42 17.98
C TRP A 506 -16.51 -6.55 18.95
N ARG A 507 -16.48 -7.74 18.45
CA ARG A 507 -16.17 -8.95 19.19
C ARG A 507 -14.67 -9.26 19.05
N TRP A 508 -13.84 -8.44 19.73
CA TRP A 508 -12.38 -8.63 19.76
C TRP A 508 -11.98 -9.97 20.38
N ASP A 509 -12.82 -10.52 21.25
CA ASP A 509 -12.67 -11.87 21.78
C ASP A 509 -12.59 -12.92 20.68
N THR A 510 -13.42 -12.84 19.65
CA THR A 510 -13.38 -13.74 18.50
C THR A 510 -12.02 -13.69 17.81
N PHE A 511 -11.49 -12.48 17.52
CA PHE A 511 -10.15 -12.35 16.93
C PHE A 511 -9.07 -12.95 17.83
N TYR A 512 -9.03 -12.58 19.08
CA TYR A 512 -7.94 -12.97 19.99
C TYR A 512 -7.96 -14.46 20.27
N ILE A 513 -9.13 -15.04 20.56
CA ILE A 513 -9.27 -16.46 20.86
C ILE A 513 -8.92 -17.31 19.66
N GLU A 514 -9.46 -16.99 18.46
CA GLU A 514 -9.25 -17.81 17.28
C GLU A 514 -7.82 -17.68 16.73
N ILE A 515 -7.21 -16.48 16.79
CA ILE A 515 -5.81 -16.29 16.41
C ILE A 515 -4.89 -17.05 17.36
N VAL A 516 -5.07 -16.93 18.67
CA VAL A 516 -4.27 -17.66 19.67
C VAL A 516 -4.49 -19.18 19.55
N ARG A 517 -5.72 -19.63 19.31
CA ARG A 517 -6.03 -21.04 19.03
C ARG A 517 -5.27 -21.54 17.81
N SER A 518 -5.22 -20.76 16.72
CA SER A 518 -4.49 -21.12 15.51
C SER A 518 -2.98 -21.32 15.76
N ILE A 519 -2.39 -20.56 16.71
CA ILE A 519 -1.00 -20.72 17.12
C ILE A 519 -0.82 -22.03 17.90
N PHE A 520 -1.69 -22.29 18.87
CA PHE A 520 -1.64 -23.56 19.65
C PHE A 520 -1.83 -24.79 18.76
N ASP A 521 -2.67 -24.69 17.74
CA ASP A 521 -2.97 -25.80 16.83
C ASP A 521 -1.91 -25.94 15.72
N GLY A 522 -0.98 -24.99 15.59
CA GLY A 522 0.03 -24.95 14.53
C GLY A 522 -0.51 -24.52 13.18
N ALA A 523 -1.76 -24.02 13.12
CA ALA A 523 -2.39 -23.49 11.92
C ALA A 523 -1.84 -22.11 11.52
N TRP A 524 -1.30 -21.36 12.48
CA TRP A 524 -0.67 -20.06 12.21
C TRP A 524 0.34 -20.12 11.06
N ASP A 525 1.24 -21.09 11.08
CA ASP A 525 2.28 -21.22 10.07
C ASP A 525 1.73 -21.77 8.74
N SER A 526 0.62 -22.53 8.77
CA SER A 526 -0.04 -23.05 7.56
C SER A 526 -0.93 -22.02 6.88
N ASP A 527 -1.41 -21.00 7.59
CA ASP A 527 -2.17 -19.89 7.01
C ASP A 527 -1.35 -19.11 5.97
N ALA A 528 -0.05 -19.12 6.12
CA ALA A 528 0.89 -18.49 5.21
C ALA A 528 1.32 -19.38 4.02
N ALA A 529 0.83 -20.61 3.89
CA ALA A 529 1.21 -21.50 2.79
C ALA A 529 0.73 -20.96 1.44
N GLY A 530 1.57 -20.14 0.80
CA GLY A 530 1.34 -19.49 -0.50
C GLY A 530 0.99 -18.01 -0.45
N ALA A 531 0.65 -17.43 0.70
CA ALA A 531 0.49 -16.00 0.89
C ALA A 531 1.26 -15.57 2.13
N ARG A 532 2.22 -14.65 1.96
CA ARG A 532 3.09 -14.21 3.06
C ARG A 532 2.43 -13.18 3.98
N ALA A 533 1.46 -12.42 3.47
CA ALA A 533 0.68 -11.45 4.22
C ALA A 533 -0.73 -11.99 4.50
N VAL A 534 -1.20 -11.91 5.73
CA VAL A 534 -2.56 -12.32 6.10
C VAL A 534 -3.25 -11.15 6.77
N ASN A 535 -4.38 -10.74 6.18
CA ASN A 535 -5.33 -9.82 6.78
C ASN A 535 -6.54 -10.61 7.29
N TYR A 536 -6.76 -10.61 8.59
CA TYR A 536 -7.97 -11.16 9.19
C TYR A 536 -9.08 -10.10 9.09
N TRP A 537 -9.98 -10.27 8.12
CA TRP A 537 -11.09 -9.36 7.87
C TRP A 537 -12.41 -10.08 8.09
N TRP A 538 -12.71 -10.31 9.35
CA TRP A 538 -13.84 -11.10 9.80
C TRP A 538 -15.08 -10.24 10.01
N GLY A 539 -16.28 -10.79 9.73
CA GLY A 539 -17.57 -10.11 9.82
C GLY A 539 -18.56 -10.85 10.71
N MET A 540 -19.83 -10.56 10.49
CA MET A 540 -20.94 -11.08 11.30
C MET A 540 -20.97 -12.61 11.28
N ARG A 541 -20.78 -13.25 10.13
CA ARG A 541 -20.79 -14.72 9.99
C ARG A 541 -19.75 -15.41 10.89
N SER A 542 -18.61 -14.80 11.11
CA SER A 542 -17.58 -15.33 12.01
C SER A 542 -17.83 -15.00 13.48
N GLY A 543 -18.86 -14.22 13.78
CA GLY A 543 -19.12 -13.69 15.12
C GLY A 543 -18.15 -12.59 15.55
N ALA A 544 -17.43 -11.95 14.60
CA ALA A 544 -16.52 -10.84 14.90
C ALA A 544 -17.25 -9.51 15.09
N GLU A 545 -18.50 -9.42 14.66
CA GLU A 545 -19.38 -8.25 14.80
C GLU A 545 -20.80 -8.65 15.13
N GLU A 546 -21.45 -7.80 15.91
CA GLU A 546 -22.85 -7.91 16.31
C GLU A 546 -23.48 -6.51 16.35
N ILE A 547 -24.79 -6.41 16.46
CA ILE A 547 -25.51 -5.17 16.72
C ILE A 547 -26.32 -5.31 18.02
N ASP A 548 -26.12 -4.39 18.95
CA ASP A 548 -26.98 -4.26 20.14
C ASP A 548 -28.12 -3.28 19.79
N TYR A 549 -29.29 -3.81 19.46
CA TYR A 549 -30.46 -3.01 19.12
C TYR A 549 -31.15 -2.47 20.37
N SER A 550 -31.69 -1.26 20.25
CA SER A 550 -32.54 -0.69 21.30
C SER A 550 -33.77 -1.55 21.53
N LYS A 551 -34.09 -1.80 22.79
CA LYS A 551 -35.30 -2.54 23.20
C LYS A 551 -36.58 -1.79 22.91
N ASP A 552 -36.51 -0.48 22.65
CA ASP A 552 -37.64 0.39 22.37
C ASP A 552 -38.03 0.39 20.87
N LEU A 553 -37.34 -0.41 20.04
CA LEU A 553 -37.69 -0.54 18.63
C LEU A 553 -39.01 -1.30 18.43
N PRO A 554 -39.79 -0.94 17.40
CA PRO A 554 -41.02 -1.69 17.06
C PRO A 554 -40.72 -3.17 16.80
N ALA A 555 -41.59 -4.06 17.26
CA ALA A 555 -41.41 -5.50 17.12
C ALA A 555 -41.24 -5.94 15.65
N GLY A 556 -41.98 -5.32 14.72
CA GLY A 556 -41.82 -5.59 13.29
C GLY A 556 -40.47 -5.18 12.73
N THR A 557 -39.86 -4.09 13.25
CA THR A 557 -38.52 -3.66 12.89
C THR A 557 -37.47 -4.68 13.36
N LEU A 558 -37.59 -5.14 14.61
CA LEU A 558 -36.69 -6.16 15.15
C LEU A 558 -36.80 -7.49 14.36
N GLN A 559 -38.00 -7.90 14.01
CA GLN A 559 -38.22 -9.12 13.18
C GLN A 559 -37.57 -8.98 11.79
N LEU A 560 -37.68 -7.82 11.15
CA LEU A 560 -37.04 -7.56 9.86
C LEU A 560 -35.53 -7.67 9.99
N LEU A 561 -34.93 -7.00 10.99
CA LEU A 561 -33.48 -7.02 11.21
C LEU A 561 -32.98 -8.43 11.54
N ASP A 562 -33.67 -9.19 12.40
CA ASP A 562 -33.32 -10.59 12.71
C ASP A 562 -33.33 -11.49 11.47
N LEU A 563 -34.31 -11.28 10.55
CA LEU A 563 -34.35 -12.00 9.26
C LEU A 563 -33.15 -11.66 8.40
N MET A 564 -32.81 -10.36 8.29
CA MET A 564 -31.71 -9.89 7.45
C MET A 564 -30.34 -10.32 8.02
N GLU A 565 -30.19 -10.33 9.35
CA GLU A 565 -29.00 -10.90 10.01
C GLU A 565 -28.82 -12.38 9.68
N LYS A 566 -29.87 -13.17 9.76
CA LYS A 566 -29.84 -14.59 9.38
C LYS A 566 -29.39 -14.78 7.93
N MET A 567 -29.94 -13.98 7.01
CA MET A 567 -29.54 -14.03 5.61
C MET A 567 -28.06 -13.66 5.40
N LEU A 568 -27.52 -12.72 6.17
CA LEU A 568 -26.09 -12.39 6.16
C LEU A 568 -25.24 -13.55 6.71
N HIS A 569 -25.67 -14.18 7.79
CA HIS A 569 -24.98 -15.33 8.37
C HIS A 569 -24.96 -16.55 7.44
N GLU A 570 -25.98 -16.73 6.64
CA GLU A 570 -26.14 -17.85 5.68
C GLU A 570 -25.51 -17.54 4.31
N ASP A 571 -25.00 -16.32 4.11
CA ASP A 571 -24.44 -15.82 2.82
C ASP A 571 -25.51 -15.74 1.69
N ASP A 572 -26.77 -15.62 2.09
CA ASP A 572 -27.91 -15.53 1.17
C ASP A 572 -28.27 -14.08 0.80
N LEU A 573 -27.64 -13.09 1.43
CA LEU A 573 -27.90 -11.67 1.20
C LEU A 573 -26.74 -10.99 0.48
N ARG A 574 -27.03 -10.46 -0.71
CA ARG A 574 -26.10 -9.59 -1.43
C ARG A 574 -26.32 -8.13 -1.04
N ILE A 575 -25.36 -7.54 -0.33
CA ILE A 575 -25.40 -6.13 0.08
C ILE A 575 -25.27 -5.20 -1.13
N PHE A 576 -24.43 -5.57 -2.10
CA PHE A 576 -24.21 -4.80 -3.31
C PHE A 576 -24.88 -5.49 -4.51
N PRO A 577 -25.95 -4.89 -5.08
CA PRO A 577 -26.67 -5.46 -6.22
C PRO A 577 -25.85 -5.36 -7.52
N GLU A 578 -26.37 -5.99 -8.58
CA GLU A 578 -25.71 -6.04 -9.90
C GLU A 578 -25.59 -4.66 -10.56
N ASP A 579 -26.60 -3.80 -10.38
CA ASP A 579 -26.61 -2.42 -10.88
C ASP A 579 -26.36 -1.45 -9.73
N LEU A 580 -25.14 -0.90 -9.69
CA LEU A 580 -24.74 0.11 -8.74
C LEU A 580 -24.58 1.47 -9.44
N TYR A 581 -25.10 2.50 -8.81
CA TYR A 581 -24.99 3.87 -9.28
C TYR A 581 -24.05 4.63 -8.38
N ALA A 582 -22.84 4.85 -8.87
CA ALA A 582 -21.87 5.72 -8.21
C ALA A 582 -22.14 7.20 -8.56
N GLN A 583 -21.63 8.10 -7.74
CA GLN A 583 -21.71 9.53 -8.01
C GLN A 583 -21.09 9.85 -9.39
N GLY A 584 -21.93 10.35 -10.32
CA GLY A 584 -21.49 10.81 -11.64
C GLY A 584 -21.36 9.74 -12.72
N HIS A 585 -21.48 8.45 -12.40
CA HIS A 585 -21.43 7.39 -13.41
C HIS A 585 -22.13 6.11 -12.95
N VAL A 586 -22.57 5.32 -13.93
CA VAL A 586 -23.17 4.01 -13.67
C VAL A 586 -22.08 2.96 -13.70
N LEU A 587 -22.00 2.16 -12.64
CA LEU A 587 -21.14 0.98 -12.60
C LEU A 587 -21.96 -0.19 -13.15
N HIS A 588 -21.89 -0.39 -14.48
CA HIS A 588 -22.47 -1.58 -15.10
C HIS A 588 -21.50 -2.73 -15.01
N SER A 589 -21.93 -3.84 -14.45
CA SER A 589 -21.33 -5.12 -14.73
C SER A 589 -22.27 -5.92 -15.63
N PRO A 590 -21.90 -6.20 -16.90
CA PRO A 590 -22.71 -7.01 -17.81
C PRO A 590 -22.79 -8.50 -17.41
N GLU A 591 -21.97 -8.91 -16.46
CA GLU A 591 -22.01 -10.25 -15.85
C GLU A 591 -22.12 -10.01 -14.33
N ALA A 592 -23.00 -10.74 -13.66
CA ALA A 592 -23.25 -10.65 -12.21
C ALA A 592 -21.95 -10.66 -11.41
N VAL A 593 -21.31 -9.50 -11.24
CA VAL A 593 -20.06 -9.38 -10.51
C VAL A 593 -20.40 -9.35 -9.04
N VAL A 594 -20.15 -10.47 -8.40
CA VAL A 594 -19.98 -10.48 -6.96
C VAL A 594 -18.68 -9.76 -6.67
N TYR A 595 -18.74 -8.58 -6.04
CA TYR A 595 -17.52 -7.89 -5.59
C TYR A 595 -16.69 -8.84 -4.75
N SER A 596 -15.46 -9.06 -5.16
CA SER A 596 -14.52 -9.81 -4.35
C SER A 596 -14.24 -9.06 -3.04
N PRO A 597 -13.90 -9.73 -1.96
CA PRO A 597 -13.55 -9.08 -0.70
C PRO A 597 -12.45 -8.01 -0.86
N LYS A 598 -11.54 -8.20 -1.80
CA LYS A 598 -10.50 -7.23 -2.14
C LYS A 598 -11.09 -5.96 -2.76
N GLU A 599 -12.01 -6.09 -3.72
CA GLU A 599 -12.67 -4.95 -4.34
C GLU A 599 -13.53 -4.17 -3.34
N LEU A 600 -14.20 -4.85 -2.41
CA LEU A 600 -14.92 -4.21 -1.31
C LEU A 600 -13.97 -3.44 -0.38
N MET A 601 -12.84 -4.04 -0.04
CA MET A 601 -11.85 -3.38 0.81
C MET A 601 -11.22 -2.16 0.14
N GLU A 602 -10.93 -2.24 -1.16
CA GLU A 602 -10.28 -1.19 -1.96
C GLU A 602 -11.28 -0.20 -2.61
N MET A 603 -12.58 -0.31 -2.29
CA MET A 603 -13.63 0.56 -2.83
C MET A 603 -13.31 2.04 -2.59
N ASP A 604 -13.32 2.85 -3.65
CA ASP A 604 -12.88 4.25 -3.68
C ASP A 604 -13.91 5.22 -4.30
N TRP A 605 -15.16 4.81 -4.30
CA TRP A 605 -16.30 5.58 -4.81
C TRP A 605 -17.45 5.60 -3.81
N LEU A 606 -18.41 6.53 -3.99
CA LEU A 606 -19.62 6.66 -3.17
C LEU A 606 -20.87 6.43 -4.02
N ASP A 607 -21.91 5.85 -3.40
CA ASP A 607 -23.22 5.65 -4.03
C ASP A 607 -23.88 7.00 -4.38
N GLU A 608 -24.69 7.03 -5.45
CA GLU A 608 -25.38 8.24 -5.93
C GLU A 608 -26.34 8.86 -4.91
N CYS A 609 -26.86 8.06 -3.96
CA CYS A 609 -27.72 8.58 -2.91
C CYS A 609 -26.94 9.24 -1.75
N VAL A 610 -25.61 9.22 -1.77
CA VAL A 610 -24.76 9.87 -0.77
C VAL A 610 -24.57 11.34 -1.13
N GLU A 611 -25.01 12.24 -0.26
CA GLU A 611 -24.71 13.67 -0.32
C GLU A 611 -23.40 13.94 0.45
N GLY A 612 -22.33 14.17 -0.27
CA GLY A 612 -20.96 14.34 0.24
C GLY A 612 -19.94 13.81 -0.77
N ALA A 613 -18.68 13.92 -0.46
CA ALA A 613 -17.59 13.46 -1.32
C ALA A 613 -16.48 12.79 -0.50
N LEU A 614 -15.61 12.03 -1.14
CA LEU A 614 -14.33 11.64 -0.55
C LEU A 614 -13.46 12.89 -0.41
N PRO A 615 -12.84 13.15 0.75
CA PRO A 615 -12.03 14.34 0.96
C PRO A 615 -10.74 14.28 0.13
N HIS A 616 -10.21 15.45 -0.23
CA HIS A 616 -8.88 15.53 -0.82
C HIS A 616 -7.80 15.35 0.25
N TYR A 617 -6.66 14.80 -0.15
CA TYR A 617 -5.53 14.56 0.77
C TYR A 617 -5.13 15.85 1.53
N ASP A 618 -5.09 17.00 0.83
CA ASP A 618 -4.69 18.28 1.40
C ASP A 618 -5.69 18.88 2.41
N GLU A 619 -6.91 18.33 2.46
CA GLU A 619 -7.95 18.75 3.41
C GLU A 619 -7.84 18.03 4.76
N LEU A 620 -7.04 16.95 4.80
CA LEU A 620 -6.94 16.06 5.96
C LEU A 620 -6.04 16.64 7.04
N ASP A 621 -6.31 16.28 8.29
CA ASP A 621 -5.43 16.63 9.41
C ASP A 621 -4.11 15.82 9.40
N VAL A 622 -3.11 16.27 10.17
CA VAL A 622 -1.77 15.66 10.22
C VAL A 622 -1.81 14.20 10.68
N LYS A 623 -2.68 13.87 11.66
CA LYS A 623 -2.81 12.49 12.17
C LYS A 623 -3.38 11.58 11.11
N THR A 624 -4.33 12.08 10.33
CA THR A 624 -4.94 11.35 9.21
C THR A 624 -3.93 11.11 8.08
N HIS A 625 -3.01 12.05 7.80
CA HIS A 625 -1.94 11.82 6.83
C HIS A 625 -1.09 10.58 7.17
N VAL A 626 -0.77 10.34 8.44
CA VAL A 626 -0.06 9.13 8.88
C VAL A 626 -0.88 7.87 8.58
N LEU A 627 -2.18 7.88 8.89
CA LEU A 627 -3.07 6.77 8.58
C LEU A 627 -3.20 6.52 7.08
N MET A 628 -3.26 7.60 6.27
CA MET A 628 -3.33 7.50 4.81
C MET A 628 -2.07 6.86 4.21
N ALA A 629 -0.90 7.11 4.80
CA ALA A 629 0.34 6.47 4.36
C ALA A 629 0.34 4.95 4.62
N ILE A 630 -0.35 4.50 5.67
CA ILE A 630 -0.43 3.09 6.07
C ILE A 630 -1.53 2.36 5.29
N ASN A 631 -2.76 2.85 5.36
CA ASN A 631 -3.96 2.16 4.87
C ASN A 631 -4.97 3.07 4.16
N GLY A 632 -4.53 4.22 3.65
CA GLY A 632 -5.38 5.14 2.88
C GLY A 632 -5.75 4.60 1.50
N LEU A 633 -6.87 5.07 0.97
CA LEU A 633 -7.35 4.73 -0.38
C LEU A 633 -6.31 5.14 -1.43
N ASN A 634 -6.13 4.30 -2.45
CA ASN A 634 -5.18 4.55 -3.52
C ASN A 634 -5.45 5.87 -4.27
N THR A 635 -6.72 6.22 -4.46
CA THR A 635 -7.16 7.47 -5.10
C THR A 635 -6.87 8.73 -4.30
N LEU A 636 -6.70 8.62 -2.98
CA LEU A 636 -6.41 9.72 -2.07
C LEU A 636 -4.92 9.88 -1.76
N LYS A 637 -4.08 8.96 -2.20
CA LYS A 637 -2.62 9.04 -2.03
C LYS A 637 -1.98 10.01 -3.02
N GLY A 638 -2.46 11.26 -3.04
CA GLY A 638 -1.76 12.36 -3.72
C GLY A 638 -1.89 12.40 -5.24
N PHE A 639 -3.02 12.01 -5.82
CA PHE A 639 -3.31 12.33 -7.21
C PHE A 639 -3.89 13.75 -7.32
N VAL A 640 -3.01 14.71 -7.41
CA VAL A 640 -3.36 16.00 -7.99
C VAL A 640 -3.70 15.75 -9.47
N LYS A 641 -4.92 16.16 -9.87
CA LYS A 641 -5.37 16.14 -11.26
C LYS A 641 -4.45 16.95 -12.18
#